data_d6f6745ada37671804c59e384a4cf322
#
_entry.id   d6f6745ada37671804c59e384a4cf322
#
_cell.length_a   1.000
_cell.length_b   1.000
_cell.length_c   1.000
_cell.angle_alpha   90.00
_cell.angle_beta   90.00
_cell.angle_gamma   90.00
#
_symmetry.space_group_name_H-M   'P 1'
#
loop_
_entity.id
_entity.type
_entity.pdbx_description
1 polymer ?
#
loop_
_entity_poly.entity_id
_entity_poly.type
_entity_poly.pdbx_seq_one_letter_code
_entity_poly.pdbx_strand_id
1 'polypeptide(L)'
;MPKQPDNKNQSTRHHNRRSPEPGQNHALTLNGRIMVLLLVIGFIAAGCGVLIYKLYTLQIRDAEQYRVQAAEQQLSDTQIPATRGSIYSANGKLLAKSSVVWNIIANPSKCNQDYVAEASQKISELLNGSVSAEKIQEQLSKTNSQYHVIAKDIDMVTAQSIIDYANTKRITNGKAEGDPDAKYETVLSMYKESSSTREYPNGMYLSSVLGFCDDSGNGMYGLEKSYDEKLVGTPGRSISSENAWGYELANEESDTHAAINGYNLNLTIDDTIQTVLETELSNAIDDYDVQNRASAIVMNVNTGAVLGMATAPQFDPNDPYNITEPKLQAILDNAGTALTEDDISVLQSRLGQDAVADIIADGVVNPKETKSTDEEGNKIDVPSEKSQLQGMIREAEWKNKAVTELYYPGSVFKLMTAAAALDSGLMGADQQFYCGGDLTVFPNTEWEHSYHCAEGNAHGWLDMAGALNHSCNLYFIQVAEKMSAEFFYNYYQAFGLTQTTGIDLPYEAKGISKTQQEMEQVETDLYSTAFGQSQKLTLIQMAAAVASTVNGGYLMTPYVVDNMTDDTGNVVWQAETDIKRQVVSEEVSEQIRAMMENNVGHTGTSNDLDYHGCASAYVAGYRIGGKSGTAEQLDWKALTSTARTATTARPSALPPSFRRTTRKFWCWS
;
A
#
# COMPACT_ATOMS: atom_id res chain seq x y z
N MET A 1 -60.90 27.24 -14.23
CA MET A 1 -62.29 27.26 -14.75
C MET A 1 -63.23 27.50 -13.60
N PRO A 2 -64.15 28.39 -13.79
CA PRO A 2 -64.89 29.18 -12.79
C PRO A 2 -66.28 28.62 -12.50
N LYS A 3 -66.91 29.11 -11.43
CA LYS A 3 -68.34 29.38 -11.45
C LYS A 3 -68.78 30.17 -10.21
N GLN A 4 -69.00 31.47 -10.38
CA GLN A 4 -70.25 32.12 -9.94
C GLN A 4 -71.41 31.59 -10.84
N PRO A 5 -72.68 31.87 -10.66
CA PRO A 5 -73.36 33.01 -10.03
C PRO A 5 -74.65 32.64 -9.28
N ASP A 6 -75.33 33.52 -8.80
CA ASP A 6 -76.49 34.38 -9.08
C ASP A 6 -77.48 34.42 -7.92
N ASN A 7 -77.85 35.52 -7.39
CA ASN A 7 -78.80 36.59 -7.74
C ASN A 7 -80.26 36.27 -7.53
N LYS A 8 -80.93 37.29 -6.91
CA LYS A 8 -82.37 37.65 -6.86
C LYS A 8 -83.22 37.02 -5.71
N ASN A 9 -83.90 37.78 -4.92
CA ASN A 9 -84.97 38.69 -5.34
C ASN A 9 -85.46 39.60 -4.21
N GLN A 10 -85.91 40.76 -4.62
CA GLN A 10 -86.64 41.82 -3.94
C GLN A 10 -87.96 41.34 -3.41
N SER A 11 -88.43 41.87 -2.29
CA SER A 11 -89.80 42.37 -2.22
C SER A 11 -89.94 43.43 -1.12
N THR A 12 -90.44 44.55 -1.53
CA THR A 12 -90.92 45.72 -0.83
C THR A 12 -92.11 45.40 0.06
N ARG A 13 -92.20 46.05 1.23
CA ARG A 13 -93.43 46.70 1.73
C ARG A 13 -93.20 47.58 2.96
N HIS A 14 -93.41 48.81 2.78
CA HIS A 14 -94.08 49.91 3.46
C HIS A 14 -94.29 49.89 4.99
N HIS A 15 -93.84 51.05 5.53
CA HIS A 15 -94.42 51.94 6.52
C HIS A 15 -94.73 51.43 7.96
N ASN A 16 -93.95 52.03 8.88
CA ASN A 16 -94.56 53.00 9.80
C ASN A 16 -93.52 53.81 10.56
N ARG A 17 -93.66 55.11 10.48
CA ARG A 17 -92.88 56.06 11.29
C ARG A 17 -93.41 55.95 12.74
N ARG A 18 -92.49 55.67 13.66
CA ARG A 18 -92.57 56.14 15.05
C ARG A 18 -91.22 56.78 15.39
N SER A 19 -91.29 57.99 15.93
CA SER A 19 -90.24 58.80 16.43
C SER A 19 -89.33 58.06 17.42
N PRO A 20 -88.02 58.24 17.38
CA PRO A 20 -87.18 57.65 18.39
C PRO A 20 -87.31 58.47 19.68
N GLU A 21 -87.68 57.83 20.76
CA GLU A 21 -87.39 58.33 22.11
C GLU A 21 -85.88 58.43 22.31
N PRO A 22 -85.37 59.43 23.08
CA PRO A 22 -83.94 59.67 23.29
C PRO A 22 -83.41 58.50 24.13
N GLY A 23 -82.50 57.70 23.49
CA GLY A 23 -81.76 56.65 24.15
C GLY A 23 -81.00 57.22 25.34
N GLN A 24 -81.29 56.70 26.49
CA GLN A 24 -80.43 56.94 27.67
C GLN A 24 -79.04 56.49 27.41
N ASN A 25 -78.14 57.45 27.21
CA ASN A 25 -76.76 57.23 27.33
C ASN A 25 -76.43 56.80 28.75
N HIS A 26 -76.32 55.52 29.01
CA HIS A 26 -75.65 55.03 30.19
C HIS A 26 -74.22 55.39 30.19
N ALA A 27 -73.96 56.68 30.47
CA ALA A 27 -72.58 57.10 30.80
C ALA A 27 -72.20 56.36 32.07
N LEU A 28 -71.23 55.50 32.00
CA LEU A 28 -70.69 54.85 33.18
C LEU A 28 -70.43 55.89 34.25
N THR A 29 -70.99 55.65 35.48
CA THR A 29 -70.72 56.52 36.63
C THR A 29 -69.22 56.69 36.81
N LEU A 30 -68.81 57.83 37.43
CA LEU A 30 -67.39 58.13 37.66
C LEU A 30 -66.65 56.94 38.27
N ASN A 31 -67.28 56.20 39.19
CA ASN A 31 -66.73 54.98 39.82
C ASN A 31 -66.62 53.82 38.85
N GLY A 32 -67.52 53.65 37.83
CA GLY A 32 -67.38 52.64 36.78
C GLY A 32 -66.19 52.91 35.84
N ARG A 33 -65.99 54.21 35.52
CA ARG A 33 -64.84 54.58 34.71
C ARG A 33 -63.53 54.38 35.44
N ILE A 34 -63.42 54.67 36.72
CA ILE A 34 -62.26 54.42 37.59
C ILE A 34 -62.03 52.88 37.70
N MET A 35 -63.08 52.08 37.84
CA MET A 35 -62.93 50.62 37.92
C MET A 35 -62.44 50.00 36.60
N VAL A 36 -62.90 50.46 35.46
CA VAL A 36 -62.43 50.04 34.14
C VAL A 36 -60.97 50.46 33.95
N LEU A 37 -60.60 51.68 34.40
CA LEU A 37 -59.23 52.18 34.31
C LEU A 37 -58.30 51.36 35.21
N LEU A 38 -58.73 50.99 36.42
CA LEU A 38 -57.98 50.11 37.34
C LEU A 38 -57.83 48.71 36.76
N LEU A 39 -58.84 48.15 36.11
CA LEU A 39 -58.77 46.83 35.43
C LEU A 39 -57.76 46.89 34.25
N VAL A 40 -57.80 47.95 33.45
CA VAL A 40 -56.85 48.11 32.34
C VAL A 40 -55.41 48.28 32.86
N ILE A 41 -55.22 49.11 33.92
CA ILE A 41 -53.91 49.25 34.57
C ILE A 41 -53.44 47.91 35.17
N GLY A 42 -54.37 47.16 35.82
CA GLY A 42 -54.06 45.81 36.36
C GLY A 42 -53.67 44.83 35.29
N PHE A 43 -54.36 44.85 34.15
CA PHE A 43 -54.04 44.02 32.98
C PHE A 43 -52.65 44.37 32.38
N ILE A 44 -52.36 45.67 32.21
CA ILE A 44 -51.06 46.13 31.75
C ILE A 44 -49.96 45.74 32.76
N ALA A 45 -50.19 45.96 34.06
CA ALA A 45 -49.25 45.59 35.09
C ALA A 45 -48.97 44.07 35.13
N ALA A 46 -50.01 43.26 34.98
CA ALA A 46 -49.87 41.81 34.85
C ALA A 46 -49.09 41.42 33.61
N GLY A 47 -49.35 42.06 32.45
CA GLY A 47 -48.59 41.87 31.22
C GLY A 47 -47.13 42.26 31.37
N CYS A 48 -46.86 43.40 31.97
CA CYS A 48 -45.48 43.83 32.30
C CYS A 48 -44.81 42.84 33.27
N GLY A 49 -45.53 42.35 34.27
CA GLY A 49 -45.02 41.34 35.20
C GLY A 49 -44.59 40.04 34.52
N VAL A 50 -45.41 39.57 33.57
CA VAL A 50 -45.08 38.38 32.75
C VAL A 50 -43.88 38.64 31.87
N LEU A 51 -43.75 39.81 31.27
CA LEU A 51 -42.61 40.22 30.45
C LEU A 51 -41.33 40.31 31.29
N ILE A 52 -41.41 40.94 32.47
CA ILE A 52 -40.27 41.03 33.40
C ILE A 52 -39.85 39.62 33.88
N TYR A 53 -40.79 38.78 34.19
CA TYR A 53 -40.52 37.39 34.59
C TYR A 53 -39.89 36.61 33.41
N LYS A 54 -40.37 36.77 32.19
CA LYS A 54 -39.76 36.14 31.01
C LYS A 54 -38.32 36.69 30.77
N LEU A 55 -38.13 37.99 30.88
CA LEU A 55 -36.79 38.57 30.77
C LEU A 55 -35.84 38.07 31.88
N TYR A 56 -36.33 37.99 33.11
CA TYR A 56 -35.58 37.39 34.22
C TYR A 56 -35.17 35.94 33.94
N THR A 57 -36.12 35.09 33.46
CA THR A 57 -35.81 33.71 33.12
C THR A 57 -34.81 33.61 31.98
N LEU A 58 -34.94 34.41 30.91
CA LEU A 58 -34.05 34.37 29.74
C LEU A 58 -32.67 34.96 30.03
N GLN A 59 -32.59 36.09 30.80
CA GLN A 59 -31.34 36.81 30.96
C GLN A 59 -30.55 36.46 32.21
N ILE A 60 -31.21 35.85 33.21
CA ILE A 60 -30.57 35.54 34.51
C ILE A 60 -30.63 34.04 34.82
N ARG A 61 -31.82 33.45 34.84
CA ARG A 61 -31.95 32.06 35.27
C ARG A 61 -31.44 31.05 34.22
N ASP A 62 -31.77 31.24 32.98
CA ASP A 62 -31.42 30.33 31.89
C ASP A 62 -30.32 30.92 30.97
N ALA A 63 -29.73 32.06 31.36
CA ALA A 63 -28.73 32.79 30.57
C ALA A 63 -27.50 31.93 30.21
N GLU A 64 -27.00 31.14 31.15
CA GLU A 64 -25.85 30.27 30.94
C GLU A 64 -26.13 29.16 29.94
N GLN A 65 -27.34 28.56 30.01
CA GLN A 65 -27.75 27.55 29.06
C GLN A 65 -27.89 28.11 27.63
N TYR A 66 -28.44 29.33 27.48
CA TYR A 66 -28.52 29.98 26.19
C TYR A 66 -27.17 30.47 25.66
N ARG A 67 -26.24 30.85 26.55
CA ARG A 67 -24.86 31.18 26.17
C ARG A 67 -24.13 29.94 25.66
N VAL A 68 -24.26 28.80 26.35
CA VAL A 68 -23.64 27.54 25.89
C VAL A 68 -24.22 27.12 24.54
N GLN A 69 -25.55 27.15 24.38
CA GLN A 69 -26.19 26.82 23.11
C GLN A 69 -25.82 27.80 21.98
N ALA A 70 -25.67 29.07 22.29
CA ALA A 70 -25.22 30.05 21.30
C ALA A 70 -23.74 29.83 20.93
N ALA A 71 -22.89 29.52 21.90
CA ALA A 71 -21.49 29.18 21.64
C ALA A 71 -21.37 27.90 20.81
N GLU A 72 -22.13 26.85 21.11
CA GLU A 72 -22.17 25.61 20.30
C GLU A 72 -22.66 25.84 18.86
N GLN A 73 -23.51 26.83 18.63
CA GLN A 73 -24.01 27.19 17.29
C GLN A 73 -23.10 28.17 16.55
N GLN A 74 -22.26 28.90 17.27
CA GLN A 74 -21.37 29.94 16.71
C GLN A 74 -19.93 29.47 16.55
N LEU A 75 -19.50 28.43 17.29
CA LEU A 75 -18.15 27.90 17.17
C LEU A 75 -18.06 27.00 15.94
N SER A 76 -17.28 27.46 14.97
CA SER A 76 -16.80 26.65 13.84
C SER A 76 -15.47 26.04 14.23
N ASP A 77 -15.44 24.72 14.23
CA ASP A 77 -14.24 23.93 14.52
C ASP A 77 -13.74 23.34 13.20
N THR A 78 -12.73 23.98 12.64
CA THR A 78 -12.15 23.57 11.37
C THR A 78 -10.79 22.94 11.59
N GLN A 79 -10.62 21.70 11.10
CA GLN A 79 -9.31 21.05 11.10
C GLN A 79 -8.42 21.68 10.02
N ILE A 80 -7.18 21.99 10.39
CA ILE A 80 -6.13 22.42 9.47
C ILE A 80 -5.35 21.15 9.11
N PRO A 81 -5.43 20.66 7.86
CA PRO A 81 -4.74 19.43 7.49
C PRO A 81 -3.21 19.61 7.61
N ALA A 82 -2.53 18.62 8.17
CA ALA A 82 -1.09 18.52 8.10
C ALA A 82 -0.67 18.06 6.70
N THR A 83 0.47 18.54 6.24
CA THR A 83 1.08 18.04 5.00
C THR A 83 1.85 16.77 5.29
N ARG A 84 1.57 15.69 4.54
CA ARG A 84 2.32 14.45 4.61
C ARG A 84 3.76 14.68 4.15
N GLY A 85 4.74 14.20 4.90
CA GLY A 85 6.17 14.36 4.63
C GLY A 85 6.58 13.80 3.26
N SER A 86 7.59 14.39 2.68
CA SER A 86 8.15 13.97 1.38
C SER A 86 9.16 12.83 1.56
N ILE A 87 9.39 12.06 0.49
CA ILE A 87 10.40 11.00 0.46
C ILE A 87 11.46 11.36 -0.57
N TYR A 88 12.72 11.28 -0.17
CA TYR A 88 13.89 11.63 -1.00
C TYR A 88 14.86 10.45 -1.06
N SER A 89 15.55 10.30 -2.19
CA SER A 89 16.70 9.38 -2.31
C SER A 89 17.92 9.91 -1.55
N ALA A 90 18.97 9.09 -1.46
CA ALA A 90 20.27 9.50 -0.88
C ALA A 90 20.90 10.72 -1.60
N ASN A 91 20.62 10.88 -2.88
CA ASN A 91 21.12 11.98 -3.73
C ASN A 91 20.17 13.21 -3.70
N GLY A 92 19.11 13.18 -2.90
CA GLY A 92 18.15 14.28 -2.76
C GLY A 92 17.10 14.35 -3.88
N LYS A 93 16.96 13.33 -4.72
CA LYS A 93 15.89 13.25 -5.72
C LYS A 93 14.55 13.04 -5.02
N LEU A 94 13.57 13.85 -5.37
CA LEU A 94 12.20 13.74 -4.87
C LEU A 94 11.53 12.48 -5.43
N LEU A 95 11.09 11.59 -4.54
CA LEU A 95 10.47 10.31 -4.87
C LEU A 95 8.95 10.31 -4.63
N ALA A 96 8.52 10.95 -3.54
CA ALA A 96 7.10 11.13 -3.22
C ALA A 96 6.90 12.47 -2.50
N LYS A 97 5.80 13.17 -2.83
CA LYS A 97 5.38 14.40 -2.17
C LYS A 97 3.87 14.44 -2.05
N SER A 98 3.38 15.30 -1.15
CA SER A 98 1.96 15.64 -1.09
C SER A 98 1.72 16.99 -1.74
N SER A 99 0.72 17.05 -2.61
CA SER A 99 0.28 18.28 -3.28
C SER A 99 -1.09 18.67 -2.77
N VAL A 100 -1.27 19.97 -2.47
CA VAL A 100 -2.59 20.50 -2.10
C VAL A 100 -3.48 20.51 -3.33
N VAL A 101 -4.60 19.87 -3.23
CA VAL A 101 -5.63 19.78 -4.25
C VAL A 101 -6.98 20.17 -3.67
N TRP A 102 -8.00 20.27 -4.49
CA TRP A 102 -9.32 20.73 -4.09
C TRP A 102 -10.40 19.76 -4.54
N ASN A 103 -11.29 19.41 -3.62
CA ASN A 103 -12.51 18.70 -3.94
C ASN A 103 -13.62 19.71 -4.19
N ILE A 104 -14.37 19.54 -5.26
CA ILE A 104 -15.52 20.38 -5.61
C ILE A 104 -16.78 19.74 -5.03
N ILE A 105 -17.39 20.44 -4.10
CA ILE A 105 -18.58 20.00 -3.39
C ILE A 105 -19.78 20.81 -3.85
N ALA A 106 -20.89 20.15 -4.07
CA ALA A 106 -22.17 20.79 -4.35
C ALA A 106 -23.18 20.53 -3.22
N ASN A 107 -24.06 21.52 -3.02
CA ASN A 107 -25.28 21.36 -2.24
C ASN A 107 -26.49 21.31 -3.19
N PRO A 108 -26.89 20.15 -3.70
CA PRO A 108 -27.96 20.05 -4.69
C PRO A 108 -29.31 20.58 -4.22
N SER A 109 -29.58 20.57 -2.89
CA SER A 109 -30.84 21.11 -2.33
C SER A 109 -30.98 22.63 -2.51
N LYS A 110 -29.86 23.32 -2.74
CA LYS A 110 -29.80 24.78 -2.94
C LYS A 110 -29.42 25.16 -4.38
N CYS A 111 -29.20 24.19 -5.27
CA CYS A 111 -28.91 24.46 -6.68
C CYS A 111 -30.20 24.78 -7.44
N ASN A 112 -30.15 25.79 -8.29
CA ASN A 112 -31.27 26.10 -9.17
C ASN A 112 -31.33 25.08 -10.32
N GLN A 113 -32.38 24.25 -10.33
CA GLN A 113 -32.52 23.12 -11.24
C GLN A 113 -32.65 23.52 -12.72
N ASP A 114 -33.10 24.75 -13.00
CA ASP A 114 -33.22 25.28 -14.38
C ASP A 114 -31.86 25.42 -15.07
N TYR A 115 -30.78 25.56 -14.29
CA TYR A 115 -29.42 25.75 -14.81
C TYR A 115 -28.55 24.48 -14.74
N VAL A 116 -29.03 23.41 -14.12
CA VAL A 116 -28.21 22.20 -13.88
C VAL A 116 -27.66 21.59 -15.17
N ALA A 117 -28.48 21.51 -16.21
CA ALA A 117 -28.04 20.92 -17.49
C ALA A 117 -26.90 21.72 -18.16
N GLU A 118 -27.07 23.06 -18.25
CA GLU A 118 -26.05 23.96 -18.81
C GLU A 118 -24.79 23.95 -17.96
N ALA A 119 -24.95 24.01 -16.63
CA ALA A 119 -23.85 24.04 -15.69
C ALA A 119 -23.03 22.75 -15.72
N SER A 120 -23.69 21.60 -15.87
CA SER A 120 -23.02 20.31 -15.97
C SER A 120 -22.10 20.23 -17.19
N GLN A 121 -22.55 20.76 -18.32
CA GLN A 121 -21.70 20.85 -19.53
C GLN A 121 -20.50 21.76 -19.29
N LYS A 122 -20.74 22.95 -18.72
CA LYS A 122 -19.66 23.91 -18.47
C LYS A 122 -18.63 23.42 -17.46
N ILE A 123 -19.06 22.75 -16.39
CA ILE A 123 -18.17 22.17 -15.39
C ILE A 123 -17.37 21.01 -16.01
N SER A 124 -18.00 20.17 -16.83
CA SER A 124 -17.30 19.10 -17.56
C SER A 124 -16.23 19.66 -18.51
N GLU A 125 -16.51 20.79 -19.22
CA GLU A 125 -15.51 21.48 -20.03
C GLU A 125 -14.33 22.00 -19.19
N LEU A 126 -14.60 22.64 -18.04
CA LEU A 126 -13.56 23.13 -17.14
C LEU A 126 -12.71 22.01 -16.56
N LEU A 127 -13.29 20.83 -16.39
CA LEU A 127 -12.62 19.60 -15.96
C LEU A 127 -11.95 18.84 -17.12
N ASN A 128 -11.90 19.42 -18.32
CA ASN A 128 -11.36 18.77 -19.54
C ASN A 128 -11.98 17.38 -19.81
N GLY A 129 -13.24 17.19 -19.43
CA GLY A 129 -13.97 15.93 -19.62
C GLY A 129 -13.62 14.81 -18.64
N SER A 130 -12.81 15.04 -17.62
CA SER A 130 -12.46 14.02 -16.61
C SER A 130 -13.68 13.52 -15.83
N VAL A 131 -14.70 14.35 -15.69
CA VAL A 131 -16.03 13.96 -15.20
C VAL A 131 -17.05 14.32 -16.28
N SER A 132 -17.85 13.34 -16.72
CA SER A 132 -18.83 13.58 -17.78
C SER A 132 -19.98 14.48 -17.32
N ALA A 133 -20.53 15.26 -18.27
CA ALA A 133 -21.65 16.17 -17.97
C ALA A 133 -22.88 15.44 -17.42
N GLU A 134 -23.15 14.22 -17.91
CA GLU A 134 -24.26 13.40 -17.46
C GLU A 134 -24.11 13.00 -16.00
N LYS A 135 -22.89 12.62 -15.57
CA LYS A 135 -22.58 12.26 -14.17
C LYS A 135 -22.73 13.47 -13.25
N ILE A 136 -22.24 14.64 -13.67
CA ILE A 136 -22.40 15.90 -12.92
C ILE A 136 -23.87 16.25 -12.79
N GLN A 137 -24.63 16.16 -13.89
CA GLN A 137 -26.05 16.44 -13.91
C GLN A 137 -26.84 15.50 -12.97
N GLU A 138 -26.53 14.21 -12.99
CA GLU A 138 -27.13 13.24 -12.07
C GLU A 138 -26.91 13.63 -10.61
N GLN A 139 -25.67 14.01 -10.25
CA GLN A 139 -25.32 14.39 -8.88
C GLN A 139 -26.01 15.70 -8.45
N LEU A 140 -26.05 16.71 -9.30
CA LEU A 140 -26.69 18.00 -9.04
C LEU A 140 -28.22 17.91 -8.97
N SER A 141 -28.82 16.90 -9.57
CA SER A 141 -30.27 16.66 -9.55
C SER A 141 -30.78 15.98 -8.27
N LYS A 142 -29.90 15.52 -7.36
CA LYS A 142 -30.26 14.86 -6.09
C LYS A 142 -30.64 15.88 -5.01
N THR A 143 -31.74 16.61 -5.21
CA THR A 143 -32.18 17.75 -4.37
C THR A 143 -32.48 17.41 -2.91
N ASN A 144 -32.54 16.15 -2.54
CA ASN A 144 -32.70 15.68 -1.17
C ASN A 144 -31.37 15.60 -0.38
N SER A 145 -30.25 15.92 -0.99
CA SER A 145 -28.92 15.92 -0.37
C SER A 145 -28.32 17.31 -0.30
N GLN A 146 -27.54 17.56 0.74
CA GLN A 146 -26.82 18.83 0.96
C GLN A 146 -25.33 18.74 0.65
N TYR A 147 -24.81 17.53 0.43
CA TYR A 147 -23.39 17.27 0.19
C TYR A 147 -23.20 16.24 -0.91
N HIS A 148 -22.58 16.63 -2.00
CA HIS A 148 -22.16 15.73 -3.08
C HIS A 148 -20.81 16.18 -3.63
N VAL A 149 -19.86 15.23 -3.71
CA VAL A 149 -18.58 15.45 -4.35
C VAL A 149 -18.76 15.37 -5.86
N ILE A 150 -18.52 16.49 -6.55
CA ILE A 150 -18.63 16.60 -8.01
C ILE A 150 -17.33 16.17 -8.69
N ALA A 151 -16.19 16.63 -8.16
CA ALA A 151 -14.87 16.24 -8.64
C ALA A 151 -13.88 16.25 -7.48
N LYS A 152 -12.87 15.38 -7.54
CA LYS A 152 -11.79 15.26 -6.56
C LYS A 152 -10.46 15.66 -7.20
N ASP A 153 -9.50 16.00 -6.35
CA ASP A 153 -8.08 16.21 -6.69
C ASP A 153 -7.84 17.24 -7.78
N ILE A 154 -8.62 18.33 -7.73
CA ILE A 154 -8.58 19.42 -8.72
C ILE A 154 -7.54 20.46 -8.32
N ASP A 155 -6.76 20.94 -9.28
CA ASP A 155 -5.84 22.04 -9.05
C ASP A 155 -6.58 23.35 -8.69
N MET A 156 -5.87 24.25 -8.00
CA MET A 156 -6.44 25.49 -7.46
C MET A 156 -7.06 26.38 -8.53
N VAL A 157 -6.48 26.46 -9.72
CA VAL A 157 -6.93 27.37 -10.78
C VAL A 157 -8.25 26.86 -11.38
N THR A 158 -8.29 25.58 -11.69
CA THR A 158 -9.50 24.90 -12.19
C THR A 158 -10.61 24.92 -11.15
N ALA A 159 -10.29 24.59 -9.89
CA ALA A 159 -11.24 24.63 -8.78
C ALA A 159 -11.85 26.03 -8.60
N GLN A 160 -11.00 27.06 -8.61
CA GLN A 160 -11.48 28.44 -8.50
C GLN A 160 -12.38 28.83 -9.67
N SER A 161 -12.01 28.45 -10.90
CA SER A 161 -12.81 28.74 -12.09
C SER A 161 -14.21 28.09 -12.02
N ILE A 162 -14.32 26.89 -11.47
CA ILE A 162 -15.62 26.22 -11.26
C ILE A 162 -16.44 26.97 -10.21
N ILE A 163 -15.83 27.37 -9.09
CA ILE A 163 -16.52 28.10 -8.02
C ILE A 163 -16.96 29.49 -8.50
N ASP A 164 -16.13 30.19 -9.26
CA ASP A 164 -16.48 31.49 -9.83
C ASP A 164 -17.67 31.39 -10.79
N TYR A 165 -17.69 30.31 -11.62
CA TYR A 165 -18.83 30.02 -12.47
C TYR A 165 -20.08 29.69 -11.65
N ALA A 166 -19.99 28.86 -10.64
CA ALA A 166 -21.11 28.47 -9.77
C ALA A 166 -21.72 29.70 -9.04
N ASN A 167 -20.88 30.64 -8.64
CA ASN A 167 -21.26 31.91 -7.98
C ASN A 167 -21.78 32.98 -8.92
N THR A 168 -21.80 32.76 -10.23
CA THR A 168 -22.36 33.69 -11.19
C THR A 168 -23.83 33.96 -10.86
N LYS A 169 -24.18 35.22 -10.72
CA LYS A 169 -25.55 35.65 -10.45
C LYS A 169 -26.33 35.81 -11.73
N ARG A 170 -27.50 35.23 -11.82
CA ARG A 170 -28.44 35.35 -12.94
C ARG A 170 -29.77 35.92 -12.48
N ILE A 171 -30.43 36.63 -13.37
CA ILE A 171 -31.75 37.23 -13.10
C ILE A 171 -32.80 36.15 -13.29
N THR A 172 -33.57 35.83 -12.22
CA THR A 172 -34.55 34.75 -12.19
C THR A 172 -35.98 35.16 -12.42
N ASN A 173 -36.29 36.50 -12.39
CA ASN A 173 -37.65 37.02 -12.51
C ASN A 173 -37.96 37.68 -13.88
N GLY A 174 -37.14 37.44 -14.89
CA GLY A 174 -37.35 37.95 -16.26
C GLY A 174 -37.21 39.46 -16.44
N LYS A 175 -36.70 40.20 -15.44
CA LYS A 175 -36.42 41.62 -15.51
C LYS A 175 -35.12 41.88 -16.25
N ALA A 176 -34.93 43.11 -16.73
CA ALA A 176 -33.68 43.53 -17.35
C ALA A 176 -32.57 43.74 -16.30
N GLU A 177 -31.33 43.55 -16.71
CA GLU A 177 -30.17 43.88 -15.88
C GLU A 177 -30.16 45.35 -15.50
N GLY A 178 -30.04 45.66 -14.19
CA GLY A 178 -30.14 47.02 -13.66
C GLY A 178 -31.54 47.47 -13.29
N ASP A 179 -32.60 46.67 -13.52
CA ASP A 179 -33.95 46.96 -13.04
C ASP A 179 -33.94 46.86 -11.50
N PRO A 180 -34.48 47.85 -10.75
CA PRO A 180 -34.54 47.81 -9.28
C PRO A 180 -35.26 46.63 -8.70
N ASP A 181 -36.18 46.02 -9.48
CA ASP A 181 -36.95 44.84 -9.08
C ASP A 181 -36.32 43.52 -9.59
N ALA A 182 -35.13 43.52 -10.21
CA ALA A 182 -34.44 42.33 -10.68
C ALA A 182 -34.02 41.47 -9.48
N LYS A 183 -34.40 40.19 -9.49
CA LYS A 183 -33.96 39.19 -8.49
C LYS A 183 -32.80 38.40 -9.04
N TYR A 184 -31.70 38.43 -8.31
CA TYR A 184 -30.47 37.73 -8.64
C TYR A 184 -30.31 36.49 -7.77
N GLU A 185 -30.11 35.34 -8.38
CA GLU A 185 -29.75 34.07 -7.70
C GLU A 185 -28.46 33.52 -8.26
N THR A 186 -27.70 32.84 -7.43
CA THR A 186 -26.50 32.11 -7.87
C THR A 186 -26.90 30.92 -8.73
N VAL A 187 -26.08 30.57 -9.72
CA VAL A 187 -26.37 29.47 -10.63
C VAL A 187 -26.42 28.14 -9.84
N LEU A 188 -25.40 27.88 -9.04
CA LEU A 188 -25.29 26.68 -8.22
C LEU A 188 -24.81 27.03 -6.81
N SER A 189 -25.11 26.14 -5.85
CA SER A 189 -24.54 26.18 -4.51
C SER A 189 -23.38 25.19 -4.45
N MET A 190 -22.18 25.68 -4.69
CA MET A 190 -20.95 24.88 -4.70
C MET A 190 -19.85 25.58 -3.89
N TYR A 191 -18.98 24.78 -3.32
CA TYR A 191 -17.78 25.24 -2.62
C TYR A 191 -16.64 24.26 -2.84
N LYS A 192 -15.43 24.64 -2.49
CA LYS A 192 -14.25 23.81 -2.58
C LYS A 192 -13.74 23.47 -1.18
N GLU A 193 -13.36 22.23 -0.98
CA GLU A 193 -12.68 21.75 0.23
C GLU A 193 -11.23 21.45 -0.12
N SER A 194 -10.30 21.88 0.72
CA SER A 194 -8.90 21.52 0.56
C SER A 194 -8.71 20.03 0.84
N SER A 195 -7.98 19.37 -0.02
CA SER A 195 -7.57 17.99 0.10
C SER A 195 -6.08 17.87 -0.18
N SER A 196 -5.52 16.72 0.02
CA SER A 196 -4.14 16.43 -0.30
C SER A 196 -4.08 15.13 -1.10
N THR A 197 -3.41 15.19 -2.25
CA THR A 197 -3.12 13.98 -3.02
C THR A 197 -1.65 13.62 -2.91
N ARG A 198 -1.35 12.33 -2.91
CA ARG A 198 0.02 11.83 -2.92
C ARG A 198 0.49 11.69 -4.37
N GLU A 199 1.65 12.23 -4.67
CA GLU A 199 2.21 12.26 -6.01
C GLU A 199 3.59 11.58 -6.02
N TYR A 200 3.81 10.71 -6.99
CA TYR A 200 5.05 9.99 -7.23
C TYR A 200 5.61 10.42 -8.59
N PRO A 201 6.46 11.47 -8.61
CA PRO A 201 6.87 12.13 -9.87
C PRO A 201 7.64 11.24 -10.84
N ASN A 202 8.15 10.12 -10.36
CA ASN A 202 8.97 9.20 -11.15
C ASN A 202 8.19 7.95 -11.63
N GLY A 203 6.84 7.94 -11.50
CA GLY A 203 6.00 6.81 -11.92
C GLY A 203 6.38 5.51 -11.21
N MET A 204 6.59 4.43 -11.98
CA MET A 204 6.87 3.10 -11.45
C MET A 204 8.24 2.94 -10.75
N TYR A 205 9.13 3.95 -10.90
CA TYR A 205 10.46 3.92 -10.29
C TYR A 205 10.38 3.70 -8.77
N LEU A 206 11.04 2.66 -8.28
CA LEU A 206 11.11 2.27 -6.87
C LEU A 206 9.73 1.98 -6.22
N SER A 207 8.70 1.71 -7.04
CA SER A 207 7.30 1.60 -6.58
C SER A 207 7.09 0.59 -5.44
N SER A 208 7.72 -0.58 -5.52
CA SER A 208 7.59 -1.65 -4.51
C SER A 208 8.25 -1.30 -3.16
N VAL A 209 9.20 -0.35 -3.14
CA VAL A 209 9.83 0.16 -1.91
C VAL A 209 9.03 1.32 -1.35
N LEU A 210 8.66 2.30 -2.20
CA LEU A 210 7.84 3.44 -1.79
C LEU A 210 6.47 3.00 -1.30
N GLY A 211 5.82 2.11 -2.04
CA GLY A 211 4.41 1.79 -1.83
C GLY A 211 3.50 2.89 -2.36
N PHE A 212 2.30 2.98 -1.82
CA PHE A 212 1.31 4.01 -2.18
C PHE A 212 0.36 4.31 -1.01
N CYS A 213 -0.37 5.41 -1.13
CA CYS A 213 -1.44 5.80 -0.23
C CYS A 213 -2.81 5.56 -0.86
N ASP A 214 -3.82 5.29 -0.03
CA ASP A 214 -5.21 5.27 -0.46
C ASP A 214 -5.75 6.71 -0.69
N ASP A 215 -7.00 6.82 -1.17
CA ASP A 215 -7.70 8.11 -1.38
C ASP A 215 -7.83 8.96 -0.10
N SER A 216 -7.66 8.35 1.07
CA SER A 216 -7.73 9.02 2.38
C SER A 216 -6.35 9.47 2.87
N GLY A 217 -5.29 9.16 2.12
CA GLY A 217 -3.91 9.48 2.46
C GLY A 217 -3.25 8.51 3.43
N ASN A 218 -3.84 7.33 3.70
CA ASN A 218 -3.23 6.30 4.53
C ASN A 218 -2.25 5.46 3.72
N GLY A 219 -1.09 5.19 4.28
CA GLY A 219 -0.09 4.32 3.65
C GLY A 219 -0.55 2.86 3.58
N MET A 220 -0.55 2.26 2.40
CA MET A 220 -1.04 0.91 2.16
C MET A 220 0.08 -0.12 2.02
N TYR A 221 1.15 0.22 1.32
CA TYR A 221 2.31 -0.64 1.06
C TYR A 221 3.62 0.15 1.19
N GLY A 222 4.75 -0.56 1.20
CA GLY A 222 6.09 0.01 1.20
C GLY A 222 6.36 0.95 2.38
N LEU A 223 7.25 1.92 2.18
CA LEU A 223 7.61 2.93 3.17
C LEU A 223 6.43 3.81 3.57
N GLU A 224 5.50 4.08 2.64
CA GLU A 224 4.26 4.80 2.96
C GLU A 224 3.50 4.12 4.09
N LYS A 225 3.52 2.76 4.15
CA LYS A 225 2.90 1.98 5.22
C LYS A 225 3.76 1.90 6.47
N SER A 226 5.06 1.58 6.33
CA SER A 226 5.94 1.41 7.48
C SER A 226 6.11 2.68 8.32
N TYR A 227 6.13 3.83 7.64
CA TYR A 227 6.34 5.13 8.24
C TYR A 227 5.09 6.01 8.24
N ASP A 228 3.91 5.44 8.08
CA ASP A 228 2.66 6.20 7.97
C ASP A 228 2.47 7.19 9.12
N GLU A 229 2.63 6.76 10.37
CA GLU A 229 2.52 7.60 11.57
C GLU A 229 3.52 8.77 11.61
N LYS A 230 4.69 8.61 10.96
CA LYS A 230 5.72 9.65 10.89
C LYS A 230 5.50 10.61 9.74
N LEU A 231 4.97 10.08 8.63
CA LEU A 231 4.71 10.83 7.42
C LEU A 231 3.45 11.70 7.53
N VAL A 232 2.38 11.22 8.17
CA VAL A 232 1.05 11.88 8.15
C VAL A 232 1.01 13.21 8.90
N GLY A 233 1.87 13.43 9.89
CA GLY A 233 1.88 14.60 10.74
C GLY A 233 0.70 14.64 11.71
N THR A 234 0.48 15.81 12.32
CA THR A 234 -0.63 16.05 13.24
C THR A 234 -1.46 17.22 12.75
N PRO A 235 -2.75 17.03 12.45
CA PRO A 235 -3.59 18.13 11.99
C PRO A 235 -3.72 19.21 13.06
N GLY A 236 -3.73 20.45 12.61
CA GLY A 236 -4.04 21.61 13.41
C GLY A 236 -5.55 21.80 13.59
N ARG A 237 -5.91 22.78 14.37
CA ARG A 237 -7.30 23.12 14.67
C ARG A 237 -7.48 24.62 14.72
N SER A 238 -8.48 25.15 14.03
CA SER A 238 -8.91 26.53 14.11
C SER A 238 -10.31 26.59 14.69
N ILE A 239 -10.44 27.21 15.85
CA ILE A 239 -11.72 27.46 16.47
C ILE A 239 -12.02 28.95 16.24
N SER A 240 -13.02 29.25 15.41
CA SER A 240 -13.47 30.61 15.14
C SER A 240 -14.94 30.75 15.46
N SER A 241 -15.34 31.96 15.89
CA SER A 241 -16.75 32.30 16.08
C SER A 241 -17.32 32.84 14.78
N GLU A 242 -18.31 32.16 14.24
CA GLU A 242 -19.02 32.55 13.00
C GLU A 242 -20.45 32.99 13.31
N ASN A 243 -20.95 33.94 12.52
CA ASN A 243 -22.39 34.27 12.58
C ASN A 243 -23.23 33.23 11.81
N ALA A 244 -24.55 33.33 11.93
CA ALA A 244 -25.51 32.41 11.25
C ALA A 244 -25.37 32.42 9.70
N TRP A 245 -24.54 33.26 9.12
CA TRP A 245 -24.24 33.38 7.69
C TRP A 245 -22.86 32.82 7.32
N GLY A 246 -22.08 32.29 8.30
CA GLY A 246 -20.74 31.76 8.07
C GLY A 246 -19.63 32.81 7.94
N TYR A 247 -19.87 34.05 8.44
CA TYR A 247 -18.82 35.08 8.49
C TYR A 247 -18.19 35.14 9.88
N GLU A 248 -16.85 35.16 9.95
CA GLU A 248 -16.12 35.34 11.19
C GLU A 248 -16.51 36.63 11.92
N LEU A 249 -16.68 36.52 13.24
CA LEU A 249 -16.98 37.66 14.09
C LEU A 249 -15.67 38.35 14.49
N ALA A 250 -15.45 39.56 14.02
CA ALA A 250 -14.19 40.32 14.09
C ALA A 250 -13.68 40.65 15.51
N ASN A 251 -14.34 40.25 16.58
CA ASN A 251 -14.02 40.67 17.96
C ASN A 251 -13.90 39.52 18.98
N GLU A 252 -13.84 38.24 18.55
CA GLU A 252 -13.61 37.10 19.46
C GLU A 252 -12.26 36.47 19.17
N GLU A 253 -11.55 36.03 20.23
CA GLU A 253 -10.26 35.35 20.10
C GLU A 253 -10.47 34.04 19.31
N SER A 254 -9.90 33.99 18.11
CA SER A 254 -9.73 32.73 17.39
C SER A 254 -8.55 31.96 18.00
N ASP A 255 -8.80 30.78 18.53
CA ASP A 255 -7.74 29.89 19.02
C ASP A 255 -7.32 28.97 17.87
N THR A 256 -6.11 29.21 17.35
CA THR A 256 -5.58 28.44 16.22
C THR A 256 -4.34 27.68 16.64
N HIS A 257 -4.46 26.36 16.67
CA HIS A 257 -3.33 25.46 16.79
C HIS A 257 -2.84 25.09 15.38
N ALA A 258 -1.62 25.48 15.05
CA ALA A 258 -1.04 25.15 13.75
C ALA A 258 -0.89 23.64 13.56
N ALA A 259 -1.05 23.15 12.34
CA ALA A 259 -0.72 21.79 11.99
C ALA A 259 0.78 21.53 12.14
N ILE A 260 1.15 20.33 12.55
CA ILE A 260 2.54 19.84 12.55
C ILE A 260 2.67 18.90 11.35
N ASN A 261 3.43 19.32 10.35
CA ASN A 261 3.66 18.52 9.16
C ASN A 261 4.37 17.21 9.48
N GLY A 262 4.17 16.20 8.64
CA GLY A 262 4.89 14.94 8.75
C GLY A 262 6.37 15.09 8.47
N TYR A 263 7.17 14.18 9.00
CA TYR A 263 8.61 14.15 8.76
C TYR A 263 8.91 13.68 7.35
N ASN A 264 9.93 14.28 6.73
CA ASN A 264 10.46 13.79 5.47
C ASN A 264 11.37 12.59 5.70
N LEU A 265 11.33 11.62 4.79
CA LEU A 265 12.22 10.46 4.80
C LEU A 265 13.35 10.69 3.78
N ASN A 266 14.59 10.50 4.20
CA ASN A 266 15.75 10.45 3.34
C ASN A 266 16.24 9.01 3.29
N LEU A 267 16.26 8.41 2.09
CA LEU A 267 16.57 7.00 1.90
C LEU A 267 18.08 6.75 1.74
N THR A 268 18.48 5.50 1.97
CA THR A 268 19.83 5.00 1.61
C THR A 268 19.96 4.71 0.12
N ILE A 269 18.86 4.69 -0.62
CA ILE A 269 18.81 4.36 -2.05
C ILE A 269 19.56 5.42 -2.88
N ASP A 270 20.58 4.99 -3.60
CA ASP A 270 21.30 5.81 -4.57
C ASP A 270 20.62 5.75 -5.93
N ASP A 271 20.30 6.92 -6.51
CA ASP A 271 19.57 7.02 -7.79
C ASP A 271 20.28 6.35 -8.95
N THR A 272 21.62 6.45 -8.99
CA THR A 272 22.41 5.88 -10.07
C THR A 272 22.38 4.36 -9.98
N ILE A 273 22.61 3.83 -8.78
CA ILE A 273 22.55 2.38 -8.53
C ILE A 273 21.15 1.84 -8.83
N GLN A 274 20.11 2.51 -8.34
CA GLN A 274 18.73 2.08 -8.53
C GLN A 274 18.32 2.09 -10.01
N THR A 275 18.69 3.14 -10.76
CA THR A 275 18.35 3.24 -12.18
C THR A 275 19.03 2.13 -12.99
N VAL A 276 20.33 1.87 -12.72
CA VAL A 276 21.04 0.75 -13.35
C VAL A 276 20.41 -0.57 -12.97
N LEU A 277 20.07 -0.76 -11.68
CA LEU A 277 19.51 -1.99 -11.18
C LEU A 277 18.16 -2.32 -11.83
N GLU A 278 17.25 -1.35 -11.96
CA GLU A 278 15.96 -1.53 -12.63
C GLU A 278 16.12 -1.80 -14.12
N THR A 279 17.03 -1.07 -14.78
CA THR A 279 17.32 -1.26 -16.21
C THR A 279 17.87 -2.65 -16.49
N GLU A 280 18.87 -3.09 -15.74
CA GLU A 280 19.51 -4.40 -15.95
C GLU A 280 18.57 -5.55 -15.53
N LEU A 281 17.70 -5.33 -14.52
CA LEU A 281 16.67 -6.30 -14.16
C LEU A 281 15.66 -6.48 -15.31
N SER A 282 15.23 -5.39 -15.93
CA SER A 282 14.34 -5.43 -17.10
C SER A 282 15.00 -6.12 -18.28
N ASN A 283 16.24 -5.75 -18.60
CA ASN A 283 17.01 -6.40 -19.68
C ASN A 283 17.14 -7.92 -19.44
N ALA A 284 17.42 -8.31 -18.20
CA ALA A 284 17.54 -9.73 -17.85
C ALA A 284 16.22 -10.49 -17.96
N ILE A 285 15.09 -9.84 -17.69
CA ILE A 285 13.76 -10.43 -17.85
C ILE A 285 13.51 -10.71 -19.34
N ASP A 286 13.80 -9.75 -20.20
CA ASP A 286 13.60 -9.86 -21.65
C ASP A 286 14.59 -10.85 -22.29
N ASP A 287 15.88 -10.77 -21.94
CA ASP A 287 16.95 -11.61 -22.53
C ASP A 287 16.81 -13.09 -22.17
N TYR A 288 16.29 -13.39 -20.98
CA TYR A 288 16.17 -14.75 -20.46
C TYR A 288 14.74 -15.27 -20.41
N ASP A 289 13.78 -14.53 -20.97
CA ASP A 289 12.35 -14.89 -20.98
C ASP A 289 11.85 -15.31 -19.58
N VAL A 290 12.07 -14.43 -18.58
CA VAL A 290 11.69 -14.72 -17.20
C VAL A 290 10.18 -14.73 -17.05
N GLN A 291 9.62 -15.90 -16.85
CA GLN A 291 8.17 -16.13 -16.89
C GLN A 291 7.44 -15.74 -15.60
N ASN A 292 8.12 -15.53 -14.51
CA ASN A 292 7.45 -15.31 -13.24
C ASN A 292 7.76 -13.91 -12.67
N ARG A 293 8.84 -13.77 -11.94
CA ARG A 293 9.22 -12.56 -11.22
C ARG A 293 10.73 -12.48 -11.08
N ALA A 294 11.21 -11.27 -10.94
CA ALA A 294 12.63 -11.00 -10.73
C ALA A 294 12.80 -10.00 -9.59
N SER A 295 13.92 -10.10 -8.88
CA SER A 295 14.29 -9.15 -7.83
C SER A 295 15.80 -9.02 -7.75
N ALA A 296 16.28 -7.82 -7.40
CA ALA A 296 17.68 -7.53 -7.19
C ALA A 296 17.85 -6.57 -6.01
N ILE A 297 18.93 -6.75 -5.25
CA ILE A 297 19.29 -5.90 -4.10
C ILE A 297 20.77 -5.53 -4.22
N VAL A 298 21.07 -4.27 -3.97
CA VAL A 298 22.44 -3.77 -3.73
C VAL A 298 22.50 -3.24 -2.30
N MET A 299 23.40 -3.78 -1.49
CA MET A 299 23.49 -3.46 -0.06
C MET A 299 24.94 -3.20 0.33
N ASN A 300 25.16 -2.22 1.18
CA ASN A 300 26.44 -2.01 1.85
C ASN A 300 26.62 -3.06 2.94
N VAL A 301 27.54 -3.98 2.75
CA VAL A 301 27.75 -5.12 3.65
C VAL A 301 28.22 -4.70 5.05
N ASN A 302 28.85 -3.53 5.20
CA ASN A 302 29.40 -3.04 6.47
C ASN A 302 28.37 -2.29 7.34
N THR A 303 27.27 -1.81 6.75
CA THR A 303 26.27 -1.02 7.46
C THR A 303 24.87 -1.65 7.44
N GLY A 304 24.58 -2.51 6.46
CA GLY A 304 23.25 -3.00 6.18
C GLY A 304 22.38 -2.05 5.34
N ALA A 305 22.90 -0.85 4.98
CA ALA A 305 22.17 0.11 4.15
C ALA A 305 21.88 -0.46 2.76
N VAL A 306 20.61 -0.46 2.36
CA VAL A 306 20.17 -0.88 1.03
C VAL A 306 20.36 0.30 0.07
N LEU A 307 21.29 0.16 -0.88
CA LEU A 307 21.64 1.19 -1.87
C LEU A 307 20.77 1.12 -3.12
N GLY A 308 20.15 -0.03 -3.36
CA GLY A 308 19.20 -0.23 -4.45
C GLY A 308 18.40 -1.52 -4.23
N MET A 309 17.12 -1.48 -4.60
CA MET A 309 16.21 -2.63 -4.53
C MET A 309 15.20 -2.56 -5.66
N ALA A 310 15.24 -3.51 -6.58
CA ALA A 310 14.34 -3.61 -7.71
C ALA A 310 13.57 -4.93 -7.69
N THR A 311 12.31 -4.89 -8.08
CA THR A 311 11.44 -6.06 -8.24
C THR A 311 10.59 -5.93 -9.49
N ALA A 312 10.24 -7.05 -10.12
CA ALA A 312 9.32 -7.09 -11.25
C ALA A 312 8.30 -8.22 -11.07
N PRO A 313 7.05 -8.06 -11.53
CA PRO A 313 6.49 -6.85 -12.13
C PRO A 313 6.41 -5.68 -11.15
N GLN A 314 6.37 -4.45 -11.68
CA GLN A 314 6.16 -3.19 -10.94
C GLN A 314 4.74 -2.68 -11.18
N PHE A 315 4.31 -1.69 -10.39
CA PHE A 315 3.03 -0.99 -10.55
C PHE A 315 3.26 0.53 -10.55
N ASP A 316 2.29 1.30 -11.05
CA ASP A 316 2.33 2.76 -10.94
C ASP A 316 1.68 3.19 -9.60
N PRO A 317 2.43 3.77 -8.66
CA PRO A 317 1.88 4.22 -7.38
C PRO A 317 0.92 5.42 -7.50
N ASN A 318 0.88 6.12 -8.66
CA ASN A 318 -0.13 7.14 -8.96
C ASN A 318 -1.47 6.53 -9.42
N ASP A 319 -1.45 5.29 -9.96
CA ASP A 319 -2.65 4.53 -10.34
C ASP A 319 -2.50 3.06 -9.90
N PRO A 320 -2.44 2.79 -8.58
CA PRO A 320 -2.08 1.48 -8.05
C PRO A 320 -3.12 0.40 -8.33
N TYR A 321 -4.33 0.79 -8.70
CA TYR A 321 -5.42 -0.14 -8.96
C TYR A 321 -5.48 -0.61 -10.42
N ASN A 322 -4.68 -0.03 -11.30
CA ASN A 322 -4.52 -0.46 -12.68
C ASN A 322 -3.48 -1.59 -12.75
N ILE A 323 -3.87 -2.70 -13.36
CA ILE A 323 -2.99 -3.87 -13.53
C ILE A 323 -2.03 -3.57 -14.69
N THR A 324 -0.74 -3.71 -14.43
CA THR A 324 0.32 -3.35 -15.37
C THR A 324 0.68 -4.49 -16.33
N GLU A 325 0.42 -5.75 -15.95
CA GLU A 325 0.77 -6.90 -16.76
C GLU A 325 -0.31 -7.19 -17.81
N PRO A 326 -0.02 -7.02 -19.13
CA PRO A 326 -1.04 -7.10 -20.17
C PRO A 326 -1.72 -8.47 -20.29
N LYS A 327 -0.99 -9.56 -20.04
CA LYS A 327 -1.57 -10.92 -20.09
C LYS A 327 -2.60 -11.13 -18.98
N LEU A 328 -2.30 -10.69 -17.77
CA LEU A 328 -3.23 -10.79 -16.63
C LEU A 328 -4.46 -9.90 -16.81
N GLN A 329 -4.27 -8.69 -17.35
CA GLN A 329 -5.37 -7.80 -17.68
C GLN A 329 -6.27 -8.42 -18.76
N ALA A 330 -5.68 -9.04 -19.81
CA ALA A 330 -6.45 -9.70 -20.86
C ALA A 330 -7.30 -10.88 -20.34
N ILE A 331 -6.80 -11.66 -19.37
CA ILE A 331 -7.57 -12.73 -18.72
C ILE A 331 -8.79 -12.14 -17.97
N LEU A 332 -8.61 -11.05 -17.27
CA LEU A 332 -9.72 -10.37 -16.57
C LEU A 332 -10.75 -9.77 -17.53
N ASP A 333 -10.30 -9.20 -18.64
CA ASP A 333 -11.20 -8.61 -19.66
C ASP A 333 -12.04 -9.68 -20.36
N ASN A 334 -11.47 -10.88 -20.53
CA ASN A 334 -12.13 -12.04 -21.12
C ASN A 334 -12.85 -12.92 -20.07
N ALA A 335 -13.04 -12.44 -18.84
CA ALA A 335 -13.76 -13.20 -17.82
C ALA A 335 -15.17 -13.62 -18.29
N GLY A 336 -15.53 -14.88 -18.05
CA GLY A 336 -16.73 -15.52 -18.59
C GLY A 336 -16.51 -16.36 -19.85
N THR A 337 -15.29 -16.36 -20.39
CA THR A 337 -14.87 -17.26 -21.49
C THR A 337 -13.97 -18.36 -20.95
N ALA A 338 -13.83 -19.45 -21.73
CA ALA A 338 -12.95 -20.56 -21.36
C ALA A 338 -11.48 -20.10 -21.36
N LEU A 339 -10.76 -20.43 -20.28
CA LEU A 339 -9.33 -20.20 -20.16
C LEU A 339 -8.56 -21.13 -21.08
N THR A 340 -7.54 -20.61 -21.73
CA THR A 340 -6.57 -21.41 -22.48
C THR A 340 -5.56 -22.07 -21.53
N GLU A 341 -4.83 -23.08 -22.01
CA GLU A 341 -3.72 -23.67 -21.24
C GLU A 341 -2.63 -22.65 -20.88
N ASP A 342 -2.39 -21.66 -21.78
CA ASP A 342 -1.46 -20.54 -21.53
C ASP A 342 -1.98 -19.64 -20.40
N ASP A 343 -3.27 -19.27 -20.41
CA ASP A 343 -3.87 -18.46 -19.34
C ASP A 343 -3.74 -19.14 -17.98
N ILE A 344 -4.04 -20.44 -17.90
CA ILE A 344 -3.91 -21.23 -16.67
C ILE A 344 -2.44 -21.27 -16.23
N SER A 345 -1.51 -21.49 -17.15
CA SER A 345 -0.07 -21.48 -16.85
C SER A 345 0.41 -20.13 -16.34
N VAL A 346 -0.07 -19.03 -16.95
CA VAL A 346 0.25 -17.66 -16.51
C VAL A 346 -0.30 -17.41 -15.09
N LEU A 347 -1.56 -17.71 -14.83
CA LEU A 347 -2.16 -17.53 -13.51
C LEU A 347 -1.41 -18.33 -12.43
N GLN A 348 -1.13 -19.61 -12.70
CA GLN A 348 -0.41 -20.47 -11.75
C GLN A 348 1.03 -20.00 -11.50
N SER A 349 1.72 -19.55 -12.55
CA SER A 349 3.09 -19.07 -12.42
C SER A 349 3.19 -17.74 -11.68
N ARG A 350 2.23 -16.82 -11.89
CA ARG A 350 2.24 -15.48 -11.30
C ARG A 350 1.70 -15.44 -9.87
N LEU A 351 0.62 -16.16 -9.62
CA LEU A 351 -0.11 -16.10 -8.35
C LEU A 351 0.10 -17.32 -7.44
N GLY A 352 0.61 -18.40 -8.01
CA GLY A 352 0.80 -19.68 -7.32
C GLY A 352 -0.34 -20.66 -7.60
N GLN A 353 0.01 -21.92 -7.82
CA GLN A 353 -0.92 -22.97 -8.23
C GLN A 353 -2.07 -23.16 -7.23
N ASP A 354 -1.75 -23.21 -5.93
CA ASP A 354 -2.75 -23.41 -4.87
C ASP A 354 -3.67 -22.19 -4.70
N ALA A 355 -3.12 -20.98 -4.89
CA ALA A 355 -3.86 -19.75 -4.68
C ALA A 355 -4.97 -19.53 -5.73
N VAL A 356 -4.76 -20.02 -6.96
CA VAL A 356 -5.73 -19.87 -8.05
C VAL A 356 -6.55 -21.14 -8.31
N ALA A 357 -6.28 -22.25 -7.61
CA ALA A 357 -6.87 -23.55 -7.89
C ALA A 357 -8.40 -23.52 -7.94
N ASP A 358 -9.03 -22.89 -6.96
CA ASP A 358 -10.50 -22.82 -6.86
C ASP A 358 -11.10 -21.90 -7.96
N ILE A 359 -10.37 -20.82 -8.32
CA ILE A 359 -10.83 -19.84 -9.33
C ILE A 359 -10.80 -20.44 -10.74
N ILE A 360 -9.81 -21.31 -11.03
CA ILE A 360 -9.63 -21.92 -12.36
C ILE A 360 -10.20 -23.34 -12.46
N ALA A 361 -10.84 -23.85 -11.40
CA ALA A 361 -11.30 -25.23 -11.33
C ALA A 361 -12.23 -25.63 -12.49
N ASP A 362 -13.12 -24.72 -12.86
CA ASP A 362 -14.10 -24.92 -13.95
C ASP A 362 -13.57 -24.48 -15.34
N GLY A 363 -12.31 -24.03 -15.41
CA GLY A 363 -11.70 -23.51 -16.63
C GLY A 363 -12.28 -22.17 -17.13
N VAL A 364 -12.99 -21.44 -16.28
CA VAL A 364 -13.59 -20.13 -16.59
C VAL A 364 -13.50 -19.25 -15.34
N VAL A 365 -13.08 -18.00 -15.51
CA VAL A 365 -13.17 -16.98 -14.44
C VAL A 365 -14.57 -16.37 -14.43
N ASN A 366 -15.36 -16.61 -13.41
CA ASN A 366 -16.75 -16.14 -13.36
C ASN A 366 -16.83 -14.64 -13.02
N PRO A 367 -17.47 -13.80 -13.87
CA PRO A 367 -17.61 -12.37 -13.61
C PRO A 367 -18.80 -12.00 -12.71
N LYS A 368 -19.63 -12.95 -12.30
CA LYS A 368 -20.86 -12.70 -11.54
C LYS A 368 -20.65 -12.94 -10.05
N GLU A 369 -21.14 -12.02 -9.25
CA GLU A 369 -21.25 -12.19 -7.80
C GLU A 369 -22.25 -13.32 -7.47
N THR A 370 -21.97 -14.06 -6.43
CA THR A 370 -22.83 -15.12 -5.93
C THR A 370 -23.25 -14.82 -4.48
N LYS A 371 -24.36 -15.45 -4.05
CA LYS A 371 -24.81 -15.34 -2.67
C LYS A 371 -24.56 -16.68 -1.97
N SER A 372 -23.91 -16.60 -0.83
CA SER A 372 -23.71 -17.74 0.05
C SER A 372 -24.41 -17.51 1.38
N THR A 373 -24.41 -18.50 2.23
CA THR A 373 -24.93 -18.43 3.60
C THR A 373 -23.77 -18.73 4.54
N ASP A 374 -23.54 -17.84 5.51
CA ASP A 374 -22.52 -18.06 6.54
C ASP A 374 -22.93 -19.18 7.52
N GLU A 375 -22.02 -19.53 8.43
CA GLU A 375 -22.27 -20.57 9.45
C GLU A 375 -23.40 -20.19 10.41
N GLU A 376 -23.75 -18.91 10.50
CA GLU A 376 -24.82 -18.36 11.33
C GLU A 376 -26.17 -18.27 10.58
N GLY A 377 -26.21 -18.62 9.28
CA GLY A 377 -27.42 -18.63 8.45
C GLY A 377 -27.74 -17.30 7.76
N ASN A 378 -26.84 -16.29 7.83
CA ASN A 378 -27.03 -15.01 7.17
C ASN A 378 -26.63 -15.10 5.69
N LYS A 379 -27.36 -14.41 4.82
CA LYS A 379 -26.97 -14.30 3.41
C LYS A 379 -25.83 -13.30 3.28
N ILE A 380 -24.71 -13.76 2.73
CA ILE A 380 -23.54 -12.94 2.41
C ILE A 380 -23.36 -12.88 0.89
N ASP A 381 -22.97 -11.70 0.40
CA ASP A 381 -22.58 -11.54 -0.99
C ASP A 381 -21.10 -12.01 -1.13
N VAL A 382 -20.89 -12.99 -2.01
CA VAL A 382 -19.55 -13.49 -2.33
C VAL A 382 -19.05 -12.77 -3.57
N PRO A 383 -17.90 -12.08 -3.50
CA PRO A 383 -17.31 -11.42 -4.66
C PRO A 383 -17.14 -12.40 -5.83
N SER A 384 -17.30 -11.92 -7.05
CA SER A 384 -17.08 -12.74 -8.24
C SER A 384 -15.63 -13.23 -8.30
N GLU A 385 -15.38 -14.38 -8.95
CA GLU A 385 -14.02 -14.88 -9.17
C GLU A 385 -13.16 -13.86 -9.91
N LYS A 386 -13.74 -13.10 -10.85
CA LYS A 386 -13.08 -11.96 -11.48
C LYS A 386 -12.58 -10.94 -10.45
N SER A 387 -13.42 -10.54 -9.49
CA SER A 387 -13.04 -9.57 -8.46
C SER A 387 -11.97 -10.12 -7.52
N GLN A 388 -12.08 -11.40 -7.14
CA GLN A 388 -11.08 -12.08 -6.32
C GLN A 388 -9.73 -12.17 -7.04
N LEU A 389 -9.74 -12.62 -8.30
CA LEU A 389 -8.55 -12.70 -9.13
C LEU A 389 -7.90 -11.33 -9.32
N GLN A 390 -8.70 -10.29 -9.58
CA GLN A 390 -8.21 -8.91 -9.70
C GLN A 390 -7.52 -8.43 -8.42
N GLY A 391 -8.09 -8.74 -7.26
CA GLY A 391 -7.47 -8.45 -5.96
C GLY A 391 -6.13 -9.16 -5.79
N MET A 392 -6.05 -10.45 -6.12
CA MET A 392 -4.82 -11.24 -6.03
C MET A 392 -3.71 -10.72 -6.96
N ILE A 393 -4.06 -10.35 -8.19
CA ILE A 393 -3.11 -9.79 -9.16
C ILE A 393 -2.54 -8.48 -8.63
N ARG A 394 -3.39 -7.55 -8.19
CA ARG A 394 -2.98 -6.27 -7.61
C ARG A 394 -2.06 -6.46 -6.40
N GLU A 395 -2.45 -7.32 -5.48
CA GLU A 395 -1.62 -7.62 -4.31
C GLU A 395 -0.26 -8.20 -4.71
N ALA A 396 -0.21 -9.05 -5.73
CA ALA A 396 1.04 -9.60 -6.26
C ALA A 396 1.92 -8.51 -6.91
N GLU A 397 1.33 -7.50 -7.57
CA GLU A 397 2.08 -6.37 -8.13
C GLU A 397 2.61 -5.42 -7.03
N TRP A 398 1.79 -5.13 -5.99
CA TRP A 398 2.13 -4.20 -4.92
C TRP A 398 3.24 -4.70 -3.98
N LYS A 399 3.31 -6.02 -3.76
CA LYS A 399 4.28 -6.62 -2.85
C LYS A 399 5.72 -6.41 -3.30
N ASN A 400 6.59 -6.06 -2.35
CA ASN A 400 8.03 -6.08 -2.56
C ASN A 400 8.54 -7.52 -2.52
N LYS A 401 8.75 -8.12 -3.69
CA LYS A 401 9.09 -9.54 -3.82
C LYS A 401 10.42 -9.92 -3.18
N ALA A 402 11.35 -8.95 -3.04
CA ALA A 402 12.63 -9.18 -2.37
C ALA A 402 12.50 -9.43 -0.86
N VAL A 403 11.39 -8.94 -0.27
CA VAL A 403 11.11 -8.97 1.17
C VAL A 403 9.98 -9.95 1.51
N THR A 404 8.97 -10.05 0.63
CA THR A 404 7.74 -10.80 0.93
C THR A 404 7.71 -12.22 0.35
N GLU A 405 8.58 -12.54 -0.62
CA GLU A 405 8.50 -13.80 -1.32
C GLU A 405 9.67 -14.72 -1.01
N LEU A 406 9.33 -16.00 -0.95
CA LEU A 406 10.25 -17.05 -0.60
C LEU A 406 10.72 -17.81 -1.84
N TYR A 407 12.01 -18.11 -1.91
CA TYR A 407 12.62 -18.91 -2.97
C TYR A 407 13.64 -19.90 -2.43
N TYR A 408 13.96 -20.91 -3.19
CA TYR A 408 15.05 -21.82 -2.87
C TYR A 408 16.39 -21.16 -3.19
N PRO A 409 17.31 -20.98 -2.20
CA PRO A 409 18.55 -20.25 -2.43
C PRO A 409 19.55 -21.02 -3.33
N GLY A 410 19.40 -22.34 -3.40
CA GLY A 410 20.29 -23.17 -4.18
C GLY A 410 21.76 -23.03 -3.76
N SER A 411 22.66 -23.22 -4.70
CA SER A 411 24.11 -23.26 -4.44
C SER A 411 24.73 -21.98 -3.86
N VAL A 412 24.02 -20.84 -3.81
CA VAL A 412 24.49 -19.67 -3.06
C VAL A 412 24.59 -19.96 -1.58
N PHE A 413 23.73 -20.84 -1.06
CA PHE A 413 23.73 -21.26 0.33
C PHE A 413 25.02 -21.96 0.77
N LYS A 414 25.79 -22.55 -0.17
CA LYS A 414 27.08 -23.19 0.10
C LYS A 414 28.11 -22.25 0.74
N LEU A 415 27.95 -20.93 0.54
CA LEU A 415 28.80 -19.93 1.21
C LEU A 415 28.63 -19.97 2.74
N MET A 416 27.38 -20.07 3.22
CA MET A 416 27.10 -20.18 4.64
C MET A 416 27.58 -21.52 5.22
N THR A 417 27.39 -22.61 4.47
CA THR A 417 27.88 -23.94 4.87
C THR A 417 29.40 -23.98 4.93
N ALA A 418 30.09 -23.37 3.96
CA ALA A 418 31.55 -23.24 3.95
C ALA A 418 32.04 -22.41 5.14
N ALA A 419 31.45 -21.23 5.35
CA ALA A 419 31.82 -20.35 6.45
C ALA A 419 31.61 -21.01 7.82
N ALA A 420 30.48 -21.70 8.02
CA ALA A 420 30.21 -22.46 9.24
C ALA A 420 31.20 -23.61 9.48
N ALA A 421 31.56 -24.34 8.43
CA ALA A 421 32.51 -25.45 8.53
C ALA A 421 33.92 -24.96 8.90
N LEU A 422 34.38 -23.86 8.33
CA LEU A 422 35.66 -23.24 8.64
C LEU A 422 35.70 -22.68 10.05
N ASP A 423 34.67 -21.91 10.43
CA ASP A 423 34.60 -21.23 11.74
C ASP A 423 34.47 -22.22 12.90
N SER A 424 33.83 -23.36 12.66
CA SER A 424 33.73 -24.44 13.66
C SER A 424 35.09 -25.10 13.98
N GLY A 425 36.10 -24.91 13.13
CA GLY A 425 37.38 -25.59 13.22
C GLY A 425 37.34 -27.10 12.96
N LEU A 426 36.19 -27.62 12.51
CA LEU A 426 36.03 -29.04 12.17
C LEU A 426 36.81 -29.46 10.93
N MET A 427 37.11 -28.46 10.07
CA MET A 427 37.88 -28.68 8.84
C MET A 427 38.59 -27.42 8.41
N GLY A 428 39.72 -27.59 7.74
CA GLY A 428 40.45 -26.50 7.05
C GLY A 428 39.95 -26.32 5.62
N ALA A 429 40.32 -25.19 5.02
CA ALA A 429 39.98 -24.88 3.62
C ALA A 429 40.64 -25.86 2.61
N ASP A 430 41.73 -26.48 2.99
CA ASP A 430 42.50 -27.49 2.23
C ASP A 430 41.96 -28.90 2.37
N GLN A 431 40.94 -29.12 3.22
CA GLN A 431 40.32 -30.44 3.38
C GLN A 431 39.71 -30.89 2.05
N GLN A 432 40.17 -32.05 1.58
CA GLN A 432 39.71 -32.63 0.32
C GLN A 432 38.63 -33.67 0.52
N PHE A 433 37.62 -33.67 -0.37
CA PHE A 433 36.64 -34.71 -0.55
C PHE A 433 36.56 -35.14 -2.02
N TYR A 434 36.20 -36.41 -2.24
CA TYR A 434 36.09 -36.94 -3.58
C TYR A 434 34.65 -36.80 -4.12
N CYS A 435 34.53 -36.23 -5.32
CA CYS A 435 33.31 -36.16 -6.08
C CYS A 435 33.33 -37.13 -7.26
N GLY A 436 32.59 -38.22 -7.16
CA GLY A 436 32.43 -39.24 -8.22
C GLY A 436 31.32 -38.96 -9.23
N GLY A 437 30.65 -37.79 -9.13
CA GLY A 437 29.45 -37.45 -9.91
C GLY A 437 28.15 -37.85 -9.20
N ASP A 438 28.13 -38.97 -8.52
CA ASP A 438 27.00 -39.49 -7.75
C ASP A 438 27.45 -39.86 -6.33
N LEU A 439 26.53 -39.74 -5.38
CA LEU A 439 26.68 -40.19 -4.00
C LEU A 439 25.38 -40.85 -3.54
N THR A 440 25.44 -42.14 -3.28
CA THR A 440 24.32 -42.87 -2.69
C THR A 440 24.51 -42.96 -1.18
N VAL A 441 23.54 -42.41 -0.44
CA VAL A 441 23.46 -42.46 1.02
C VAL A 441 22.51 -43.57 1.42
N PHE A 442 22.78 -44.23 2.57
CA PHE A 442 22.01 -45.38 3.13
C PHE A 442 21.80 -46.52 2.13
N PRO A 443 22.85 -46.97 1.43
CA PRO A 443 22.74 -47.99 0.39
C PRO A 443 22.14 -49.30 0.95
N ASN A 444 21.28 -49.94 0.16
CA ASN A 444 20.58 -51.16 0.48
C ASN A 444 19.60 -51.08 1.67
N THR A 445 19.15 -49.88 2.02
CA THR A 445 18.09 -49.64 3.02
C THR A 445 16.83 -49.08 2.34
N GLU A 446 15.71 -49.06 3.06
CA GLU A 446 14.48 -48.38 2.58
C GLU A 446 14.63 -46.86 2.43
N TRP A 447 15.70 -46.30 2.99
CA TRP A 447 16.05 -44.88 2.98
C TRP A 447 17.12 -44.54 1.93
N GLU A 448 17.44 -45.49 1.03
CA GLU A 448 18.44 -45.27 -0.02
C GLU A 448 18.07 -44.07 -0.85
N HIS A 449 18.97 -43.11 -0.90
CA HIS A 449 18.82 -41.87 -1.71
C HIS A 449 20.12 -41.55 -2.44
N SER A 450 20.00 -41.19 -3.72
CA SER A 450 21.16 -40.82 -4.54
C SER A 450 21.12 -39.35 -4.87
N TYR A 451 22.21 -38.64 -4.54
CA TYR A 451 22.47 -37.26 -4.93
C TYR A 451 23.35 -37.24 -6.15
N HIS A 452 23.08 -36.28 -7.04
CA HIS A 452 23.87 -36.05 -8.24
C HIS A 452 24.56 -34.69 -8.16
N CYS A 453 25.77 -34.61 -8.65
CA CYS A 453 26.41 -33.33 -8.83
C CYS A 453 25.78 -32.59 -10.03
N ALA A 454 25.93 -31.27 -10.10
CA ALA A 454 25.44 -30.50 -11.23
C ALA A 454 25.97 -31.11 -12.54
N GLU A 455 25.07 -31.31 -13.52
CA GLU A 455 25.37 -31.92 -14.83
C GLU A 455 25.85 -33.37 -14.79
N GLY A 456 25.81 -34.05 -13.63
CA GLY A 456 26.23 -35.46 -13.51
C GLY A 456 27.74 -35.67 -13.68
N ASN A 457 28.55 -34.59 -13.62
CA ASN A 457 29.99 -34.66 -13.81
C ASN A 457 30.74 -35.06 -12.53
N ALA A 458 31.71 -35.93 -12.65
CA ALA A 458 32.66 -36.22 -11.59
C ALA A 458 33.76 -35.14 -11.55
N HIS A 459 33.96 -34.51 -10.39
CA HIS A 459 34.97 -33.43 -10.23
C HIS A 459 36.29 -33.96 -9.64
N GLY A 460 36.33 -35.21 -9.20
CA GLY A 460 37.51 -35.78 -8.54
C GLY A 460 37.72 -35.26 -7.12
N TRP A 461 38.98 -35.14 -6.71
CA TRP A 461 39.34 -34.57 -5.41
C TRP A 461 39.26 -33.03 -5.45
N LEU A 462 38.45 -32.45 -4.58
CA LEU A 462 38.25 -31.01 -4.44
C LEU A 462 38.56 -30.58 -3.02
N ASP A 463 39.23 -29.46 -2.86
CA ASP A 463 39.20 -28.65 -1.65
C ASP A 463 37.97 -27.73 -1.61
N MET A 464 37.85 -26.88 -0.60
CA MET A 464 36.67 -26.00 -0.45
C MET A 464 36.58 -24.96 -1.57
N ALA A 465 37.68 -24.37 -2.00
CA ALA A 465 37.69 -23.41 -3.10
C ALA A 465 37.29 -24.06 -4.42
N GLY A 466 37.84 -25.22 -4.75
CA GLY A 466 37.46 -26.01 -5.91
C GLY A 466 36.01 -26.44 -5.87
N ALA A 467 35.48 -26.81 -4.69
CA ALA A 467 34.09 -27.17 -4.51
C ALA A 467 33.13 -26.00 -4.72
N LEU A 468 33.47 -24.79 -4.32
CA LEU A 468 32.71 -23.57 -4.62
C LEU A 468 32.76 -23.23 -6.12
N ASN A 469 33.92 -23.33 -6.76
CA ASN A 469 34.10 -23.10 -8.20
C ASN A 469 33.22 -24.03 -9.05
N HIS A 470 33.27 -25.33 -8.77
CA HIS A 470 32.46 -26.34 -9.45
C HIS A 470 31.04 -26.44 -8.92
N SER A 471 30.69 -25.64 -7.90
CA SER A 471 29.38 -25.73 -7.23
C SER A 471 29.01 -27.18 -6.81
N CYS A 472 29.98 -27.95 -6.32
CA CYS A 472 29.88 -29.39 -6.08
C CYS A 472 28.91 -29.69 -4.93
N ASN A 473 27.78 -30.36 -5.21
CA ASN A 473 26.82 -30.78 -4.19
C ASN A 473 27.41 -31.82 -3.25
N LEU A 474 28.12 -32.82 -3.82
CA LEU A 474 28.63 -33.97 -3.07
C LEU A 474 29.71 -33.58 -2.06
N TYR A 475 30.51 -32.53 -2.35
CA TYR A 475 31.43 -31.97 -1.37
C TYR A 475 30.69 -31.43 -0.16
N PHE A 476 29.63 -30.59 -0.37
CA PHE A 476 28.90 -29.95 0.71
C PHE A 476 27.99 -30.92 1.50
N ILE A 477 27.58 -32.04 0.93
CA ILE A 477 26.95 -33.15 1.67
C ILE A 477 27.96 -33.75 2.65
N GLN A 478 29.19 -34.04 2.21
CA GLN A 478 30.26 -34.58 3.07
C GLN A 478 30.70 -33.59 4.16
N VAL A 479 30.65 -32.28 3.87
CA VAL A 479 30.83 -31.20 4.87
C VAL A 479 29.73 -31.27 5.94
N ALA A 480 28.46 -31.34 5.51
CA ALA A 480 27.31 -31.39 6.43
C ALA A 480 27.33 -32.66 7.31
N GLU A 481 27.71 -33.80 6.75
CA GLU A 481 27.87 -35.05 7.50
C GLU A 481 28.89 -34.89 8.63
N LYS A 482 30.01 -34.16 8.39
CA LYS A 482 30.99 -33.87 9.44
C LYS A 482 30.52 -32.88 10.49
N MET A 483 29.67 -31.93 10.10
CA MET A 483 29.20 -30.90 11.01
C MET A 483 28.15 -31.37 12.02
N SER A 484 27.38 -32.41 11.75
CA SER A 484 26.16 -32.82 12.45
C SER A 484 25.00 -31.83 12.32
N ALA A 485 23.77 -32.30 12.54
CA ALA A 485 22.57 -31.45 12.46
C ALA A 485 22.54 -30.33 13.52
N GLU A 486 22.96 -30.65 14.77
CA GLU A 486 23.02 -29.67 15.84
C GLU A 486 23.96 -28.51 15.51
N PHE A 487 25.16 -28.80 15.08
CA PHE A 487 26.19 -27.83 14.74
C PHE A 487 25.78 -26.97 13.54
N PHE A 488 25.27 -27.62 12.49
CA PHE A 488 24.78 -26.94 11.30
C PHE A 488 23.62 -26.00 11.62
N TYR A 489 22.64 -26.47 12.43
CA TYR A 489 21.47 -25.68 12.79
C TYR A 489 21.81 -24.45 13.65
N ASN A 490 22.81 -24.56 14.53
CA ASN A 490 23.29 -23.43 15.32
C ASN A 490 23.83 -22.29 14.43
N TYR A 491 24.62 -22.60 13.40
CA TYR A 491 25.06 -21.61 12.41
C TYR A 491 23.91 -21.13 11.55
N TYR A 492 22.98 -22.00 11.17
CA TYR A 492 21.77 -21.62 10.44
C TYR A 492 20.98 -20.55 11.19
N GLN A 493 20.82 -20.69 12.49
CA GLN A 493 20.21 -19.67 13.35
C GLN A 493 21.11 -18.42 13.49
N ALA A 494 22.41 -18.62 13.63
CA ALA A 494 23.36 -17.51 13.76
C ALA A 494 23.35 -16.59 12.54
N PHE A 495 23.20 -17.12 11.33
CA PHE A 495 23.01 -16.37 10.09
C PHE A 495 21.64 -15.67 9.97
N GLY A 496 20.76 -15.82 10.97
CA GLY A 496 19.46 -15.14 10.99
C GLY A 496 18.38 -15.79 10.12
N LEU A 497 18.60 -17.00 9.60
CA LEU A 497 17.74 -17.63 8.59
C LEU A 497 16.42 -18.19 9.16
N THR A 498 16.31 -18.29 10.49
CA THR A 498 15.09 -18.71 11.18
C THR A 498 14.15 -17.56 11.57
N GLN A 499 14.54 -16.33 11.29
CA GLN A 499 13.82 -15.11 11.69
C GLN A 499 13.74 -14.13 10.52
N THR A 500 12.88 -13.12 10.64
CA THR A 500 12.90 -11.96 9.76
C THR A 500 14.17 -11.14 9.98
N THR A 501 14.60 -10.40 8.96
CA THR A 501 15.77 -9.52 9.06
C THR A 501 15.49 -8.29 9.89
N GLY A 502 14.23 -7.86 9.98
CA GLY A 502 13.83 -6.61 10.62
C GLY A 502 14.07 -5.39 9.76
N ILE A 503 14.17 -5.56 8.43
CA ILE A 503 14.18 -4.43 7.50
C ILE A 503 12.97 -3.53 7.72
N ASP A 504 13.13 -2.24 7.55
CA ASP A 504 12.10 -1.22 7.75
C ASP A 504 11.03 -1.15 6.63
N LEU A 505 10.81 -2.27 5.94
CA LEU A 505 9.74 -2.47 4.99
C LEU A 505 8.66 -3.39 5.56
N PRO A 506 7.37 -3.20 5.20
CA PRO A 506 6.27 -3.99 5.76
C PRO A 506 6.18 -5.37 5.14
N TYR A 507 5.49 -6.27 5.84
CA TYR A 507 5.12 -7.61 5.36
C TYR A 507 6.31 -8.54 5.07
N GLU A 508 7.44 -8.36 5.76
CA GLU A 508 8.58 -9.25 5.63
C GLU A 508 8.17 -10.71 5.93
N ALA A 509 8.39 -11.59 4.96
CA ALA A 509 8.08 -13.01 5.11
C ALA A 509 9.17 -13.72 5.92
N LYS A 510 8.73 -14.60 6.81
CA LYS A 510 9.64 -15.53 7.51
C LYS A 510 9.98 -16.70 6.60
N GLY A 511 11.27 -17.03 6.49
CA GLY A 511 11.72 -18.20 5.76
C GLY A 511 11.10 -19.51 6.28
N ILE A 512 11.01 -20.49 5.40
CA ILE A 512 10.60 -21.87 5.73
C ILE A 512 11.86 -22.73 5.73
N SER A 513 12.16 -23.34 6.87
CA SER A 513 13.34 -24.17 7.07
C SER A 513 13.01 -25.40 7.89
N LYS A 514 13.83 -26.43 7.74
CA LYS A 514 13.80 -27.59 8.61
C LYS A 514 14.26 -27.22 10.02
N THR A 515 13.68 -27.82 11.03
CA THR A 515 14.13 -27.72 12.42
C THR A 515 15.34 -28.59 12.68
N GLN A 516 16.08 -28.36 13.76
CA GLN A 516 17.16 -29.23 14.18
C GLN A 516 16.70 -30.70 14.32
N GLN A 517 15.55 -30.90 14.97
CA GLN A 517 14.99 -32.23 15.20
C GLN A 517 14.66 -32.95 13.87
N GLU A 518 14.12 -32.25 12.88
CA GLU A 518 13.86 -32.84 11.56
C GLU A 518 15.17 -33.25 10.87
N MET A 519 16.21 -32.43 10.94
CA MET A 519 17.54 -32.74 10.38
C MET A 519 18.24 -33.89 11.09
N GLU A 520 18.01 -34.07 12.41
CA GLU A 520 18.52 -35.22 13.19
C GLU A 520 17.78 -36.52 12.87
N GLN A 521 16.47 -36.42 12.61
CA GLN A 521 15.64 -37.58 12.29
C GLN A 521 15.78 -38.05 10.84
N VAL A 522 16.00 -37.07 9.93
CA VAL A 522 16.09 -37.29 8.49
C VAL A 522 17.37 -36.65 7.96
N GLU A 523 18.49 -37.40 7.99
CA GLU A 523 19.80 -36.86 7.57
C GLU A 523 19.81 -36.30 6.14
N THR A 524 18.95 -36.82 5.24
CA THR A 524 18.79 -36.27 3.89
C THR A 524 18.27 -34.80 3.89
N ASP A 525 17.56 -34.40 4.94
CA ASP A 525 17.14 -32.97 5.12
C ASP A 525 18.35 -32.08 5.46
N LEU A 526 19.28 -32.57 6.30
CA LEU A 526 20.55 -31.89 6.58
C LEU A 526 21.37 -31.75 5.30
N TYR A 527 21.54 -32.84 4.55
CA TYR A 527 22.36 -32.88 3.35
C TYR A 527 21.81 -31.91 2.27
N SER A 528 20.51 -31.97 2.01
CA SER A 528 19.87 -31.10 1.01
C SER A 528 19.85 -29.63 1.44
N THR A 529 19.69 -29.34 2.73
CA THR A 529 19.77 -27.97 3.26
C THR A 529 21.18 -27.39 3.08
N ALA A 530 22.23 -28.18 3.28
CA ALA A 530 23.61 -27.71 3.19
C ALA A 530 24.02 -27.17 1.80
N PHE A 531 23.40 -27.62 0.73
CA PHE A 531 23.63 -27.07 -0.61
C PHE A 531 22.47 -26.19 -1.14
N GLY A 532 21.50 -25.81 -0.25
CA GLY A 532 20.49 -24.81 -0.55
C GLY A 532 19.17 -25.32 -1.08
N GLN A 533 18.87 -26.60 -0.89
CA GLN A 533 17.57 -27.22 -1.13
C GLN A 533 16.81 -27.39 0.21
N SER A 534 15.55 -27.81 0.16
CA SER A 534 14.72 -28.10 1.35
C SER A 534 14.43 -26.91 2.28
N GLN A 535 14.72 -25.69 1.82
CA GLN A 535 14.44 -24.43 2.55
C GLN A 535 14.04 -23.35 1.58
N LYS A 536 13.17 -22.44 2.03
CA LYS A 536 12.79 -21.24 1.27
C LYS A 536 13.06 -20.01 2.11
N LEU A 537 13.76 -19.05 1.55
CA LEU A 537 14.19 -17.82 2.20
C LEU A 537 13.80 -16.62 1.36
N THR A 538 13.71 -15.43 1.96
CA THR A 538 13.57 -14.19 1.21
C THR A 538 14.92 -13.75 0.63
N LEU A 539 14.87 -12.92 -0.42
CA LEU A 539 16.11 -12.39 -1.00
C LEU A 539 16.87 -11.50 0.00
N ILE A 540 16.16 -10.74 0.83
CA ILE A 540 16.80 -9.89 1.85
C ILE A 540 17.45 -10.72 2.96
N GLN A 541 16.85 -11.85 3.39
CA GLN A 541 17.50 -12.78 4.33
C GLN A 541 18.80 -13.32 3.74
N MET A 542 18.78 -13.74 2.48
CA MET A 542 19.99 -14.21 1.80
C MET A 542 21.02 -13.13 1.63
N ALA A 543 20.61 -11.90 1.29
CA ALA A 543 21.54 -10.77 1.17
C ALA A 543 22.26 -10.47 2.50
N ALA A 544 21.52 -10.43 3.61
CA ALA A 544 22.08 -10.21 4.95
C ALA A 544 23.02 -11.35 5.38
N ALA A 545 22.62 -12.62 5.12
CA ALA A 545 23.44 -13.78 5.44
C ALA A 545 24.73 -13.84 4.60
N VAL A 546 24.67 -13.59 3.29
CA VAL A 546 25.85 -13.52 2.43
C VAL A 546 26.75 -12.35 2.83
N ALA A 547 26.18 -11.17 3.13
CA ALA A 547 26.96 -10.02 3.61
C ALA A 547 27.79 -10.38 4.85
N SER A 548 27.20 -11.13 5.79
CA SER A 548 27.91 -11.54 7.01
C SER A 548 29.08 -12.51 6.74
N THR A 549 29.11 -13.19 5.59
CA THR A 549 30.25 -14.05 5.23
C THR A 549 31.44 -13.26 4.68
N VAL A 550 31.27 -11.96 4.34
CA VAL A 550 32.31 -11.16 3.64
C VAL A 550 32.67 -9.83 4.34
N ASN A 551 32.00 -9.46 5.44
CA ASN A 551 32.18 -8.18 6.15
C ASN A 551 32.92 -8.30 7.50
N GLY A 552 33.64 -9.39 7.73
CA GLY A 552 34.26 -9.70 9.03
C GLY A 552 33.36 -10.56 9.94
N GLY A 553 32.31 -11.13 9.39
CA GLY A 553 31.40 -12.06 10.10
C GLY A 553 30.18 -11.41 10.73
N TYR A 554 29.91 -10.14 10.51
CA TYR A 554 28.85 -9.41 11.22
C TYR A 554 27.52 -9.50 10.49
N LEU A 555 26.48 -10.03 11.17
CA LEU A 555 25.10 -10.00 10.69
C LEU A 555 24.50 -8.65 10.99
N MET A 556 24.20 -7.87 9.95
CA MET A 556 23.62 -6.55 10.02
C MET A 556 22.11 -6.61 9.87
N THR A 557 21.38 -5.66 10.51
CA THR A 557 19.98 -5.39 10.17
C THR A 557 19.93 -4.53 8.89
N PRO A 558 19.31 -5.00 7.80
CA PRO A 558 19.13 -4.16 6.61
C PRO A 558 18.18 -3.00 6.88
N TYR A 559 18.40 -1.86 6.22
CA TYR A 559 17.50 -0.70 6.30
C TYR A 559 17.50 0.13 5.02
N VAL A 560 16.41 0.86 4.79
CA VAL A 560 16.17 1.69 3.60
C VAL A 560 16.11 3.17 3.96
N VAL A 561 15.63 3.53 5.17
CA VAL A 561 15.55 4.93 5.60
C VAL A 561 16.82 5.30 6.37
N ASP A 562 17.57 6.28 5.84
CA ASP A 562 18.79 6.78 6.45
C ASP A 562 18.49 7.75 7.60
N ASN A 563 17.64 8.75 7.35
CA ASN A 563 17.26 9.71 8.37
C ASN A 563 15.86 10.29 8.12
N MET A 564 15.31 10.94 9.15
CA MET A 564 14.08 11.74 9.06
C MET A 564 14.40 13.19 9.36
N THR A 565 13.81 14.11 8.56
CA THR A 565 13.93 15.55 8.76
C THR A 565 12.57 16.20 8.98
N ASP A 566 12.53 17.30 9.74
CA ASP A 566 11.37 18.16 9.80
C ASP A 566 11.21 19.01 8.52
N ASP A 567 10.17 19.81 8.43
CA ASP A 567 9.89 20.69 7.30
C ASP A 567 10.91 21.84 7.14
N THR A 568 11.72 22.09 8.17
CA THR A 568 12.83 23.06 8.15
C THR A 568 14.17 22.43 7.76
N GLY A 569 14.21 21.11 7.59
CA GLY A 569 15.40 20.35 7.20
C GLY A 569 16.28 19.89 8.36
N ASN A 570 15.85 20.06 9.62
CA ASN A 570 16.60 19.54 10.76
C ASN A 570 16.41 18.02 10.86
N VAL A 571 17.49 17.30 11.09
CA VAL A 571 17.44 15.85 11.35
C VAL A 571 16.83 15.60 12.73
N VAL A 572 15.71 14.89 12.75
CA VAL A 572 14.99 14.51 13.98
C VAL A 572 15.25 13.05 14.37
N TRP A 573 15.69 12.24 13.42
CA TRP A 573 16.10 10.86 13.65
C TRP A 573 17.11 10.44 12.58
N GLN A 574 18.07 9.60 12.98
CA GLN A 574 19.13 9.05 12.11
C GLN A 574 19.21 7.55 12.35
N ALA A 575 19.28 6.77 11.29
CA ALA A 575 19.55 5.33 11.39
C ALA A 575 20.96 5.09 11.94
N GLU A 576 21.05 4.13 12.83
CA GLU A 576 22.33 3.63 13.34
C GLU A 576 22.61 2.25 12.73
N THR A 577 23.88 1.96 12.50
CA THR A 577 24.28 0.62 12.08
C THR A 577 23.97 -0.39 13.18
N ASP A 578 23.03 -1.30 12.94
CA ASP A 578 22.64 -2.32 13.91
C ASP A 578 23.31 -3.66 13.60
N ILE A 579 24.27 -4.01 14.45
CA ILE A 579 24.98 -5.30 14.41
C ILE A 579 24.26 -6.28 15.32
N LYS A 580 23.54 -7.23 14.74
CA LYS A 580 22.83 -8.26 15.51
C LYS A 580 23.81 -9.19 16.26
N ARG A 581 24.88 -9.62 15.58
CA ARG A 581 25.92 -10.49 16.13
C ARG A 581 27.06 -10.68 15.16
N GLN A 582 28.19 -11.18 15.66
CA GLN A 582 29.22 -11.80 14.81
C GLN A 582 28.90 -13.29 14.66
N VAL A 583 28.76 -13.76 13.43
CA VAL A 583 28.39 -15.15 13.09
C VAL A 583 29.62 -16.01 12.89
N VAL A 584 30.63 -15.47 12.21
CA VAL A 584 31.90 -16.14 11.95
C VAL A 584 33.06 -15.19 12.26
N SER A 585 34.25 -15.70 12.41
CA SER A 585 35.45 -14.91 12.65
C SER A 585 35.83 -14.08 11.42
N GLU A 586 36.59 -13.01 11.65
CA GLU A 586 37.11 -12.15 10.58
C GLU A 586 38.02 -12.95 9.63
N GLU A 587 38.82 -13.86 10.17
CA GLU A 587 39.70 -14.74 9.40
C GLU A 587 38.92 -15.64 8.44
N VAL A 588 37.82 -16.23 8.89
CA VAL A 588 36.95 -17.03 8.03
C VAL A 588 36.29 -16.17 6.96
N SER A 589 35.85 -14.97 7.31
CA SER A 589 35.29 -14.01 6.35
C SER A 589 36.31 -13.65 5.25
N GLU A 590 37.59 -13.46 5.58
CA GLU A 590 38.66 -13.22 4.60
C GLU A 590 38.88 -14.43 3.68
N GLN A 591 38.84 -15.65 4.23
CA GLN A 591 38.95 -16.87 3.43
C GLN A 591 37.80 -17.01 2.44
N ILE A 592 36.56 -16.78 2.89
CA ILE A 592 35.38 -16.83 2.01
C ILE A 592 35.46 -15.78 0.91
N ARG A 593 35.89 -14.52 1.20
CA ARG A 593 36.10 -13.48 0.18
C ARG A 593 37.12 -13.95 -0.87
N ALA A 594 38.24 -14.50 -0.44
CA ALA A 594 39.26 -14.99 -1.35
C ALA A 594 38.73 -16.12 -2.26
N MET A 595 37.93 -17.05 -1.70
CA MET A 595 37.30 -18.13 -2.48
C MET A 595 36.28 -17.59 -3.47
N MET A 596 35.49 -16.57 -3.09
CA MET A 596 34.52 -15.95 -3.98
C MET A 596 35.21 -15.17 -5.12
N GLU A 597 36.32 -14.46 -4.83
CA GLU A 597 37.12 -13.79 -5.86
C GLU A 597 37.72 -14.83 -6.81
N ASN A 598 38.28 -15.94 -6.30
CA ASN A 598 38.76 -17.03 -7.12
C ASN A 598 37.64 -17.64 -8.00
N ASN A 599 36.41 -17.72 -7.51
CA ASN A 599 35.27 -18.22 -8.29
C ASN A 599 34.88 -17.32 -9.48
N VAL A 600 35.13 -16.01 -9.41
CA VAL A 600 34.97 -15.09 -10.54
C VAL A 600 36.21 -15.16 -11.45
N GLY A 601 37.38 -15.46 -10.88
CA GLY A 601 38.65 -15.58 -11.57
C GLY A 601 39.22 -14.21 -11.93
N HIS A 602 40.44 -14.00 -11.54
CA HIS A 602 41.28 -12.96 -12.12
C HIS A 602 42.55 -13.62 -12.59
N THR A 603 42.61 -13.88 -13.84
CA THR A 603 43.86 -14.34 -14.38
C THR A 603 44.48 -13.28 -15.26
N GLY A 604 45.40 -12.56 -14.68
CA GLY A 604 46.26 -11.67 -15.42
C GLY A 604 47.22 -12.41 -16.36
N THR A 605 47.09 -13.73 -16.49
CA THR A 605 47.96 -14.55 -17.34
C THR A 605 47.12 -15.41 -18.26
N SER A 606 47.35 -15.25 -19.56
CA SER A 606 46.64 -15.88 -20.67
C SER A 606 46.69 -17.42 -20.77
N ASN A 607 47.16 -18.12 -19.74
CA ASN A 607 47.36 -19.57 -19.73
C ASN A 607 46.63 -20.30 -18.60
N ASP A 608 45.71 -19.62 -17.91
CA ASP A 608 44.97 -20.24 -16.82
C ASP A 608 43.84 -21.11 -17.39
N LEU A 609 44.02 -22.42 -17.29
CA LEU A 609 43.04 -23.44 -17.66
C LEU A 609 42.10 -23.74 -16.49
N ASP A 610 42.18 -22.95 -15.42
CA ASP A 610 41.34 -23.19 -14.24
C ASP A 610 39.91 -22.78 -14.51
N TYR A 611 39.01 -23.66 -14.14
CA TYR A 611 37.55 -23.41 -14.24
C TYR A 611 37.11 -22.45 -13.16
N HIS A 612 36.44 -21.35 -13.57
CA HIS A 612 35.87 -20.36 -12.67
C HIS A 612 34.35 -20.34 -12.87
N GLY A 613 33.60 -20.76 -11.84
CA GLY A 613 32.13 -20.95 -11.90
C GLY A 613 31.33 -19.69 -12.18
N CYS A 614 31.94 -18.51 -11.98
CA CYS A 614 31.34 -17.19 -12.16
C CYS A 614 32.17 -16.27 -13.06
N ALA A 615 33.01 -16.81 -13.96
CA ALA A 615 33.91 -16.05 -14.83
C ALA A 615 33.23 -14.93 -15.65
N SER A 616 31.93 -15.08 -15.97
CA SER A 616 31.15 -14.05 -16.67
C SER A 616 30.93 -12.76 -15.87
N ALA A 617 31.21 -12.76 -14.57
CA ALA A 617 31.12 -11.58 -13.72
C ALA A 617 32.41 -10.77 -13.63
N TYR A 618 33.49 -11.24 -14.26
CA TYR A 618 34.77 -10.55 -14.21
C TYR A 618 34.73 -9.20 -14.92
N VAL A 619 35.20 -8.17 -14.22
CA VAL A 619 35.37 -6.82 -14.78
C VAL A 619 36.80 -6.35 -14.48
N ALA A 620 37.58 -6.05 -15.54
CA ALA A 620 38.95 -5.62 -15.39
C ALA A 620 39.11 -4.35 -14.53
N GLY A 621 39.98 -4.40 -13.54
CA GLY A 621 40.22 -3.28 -12.62
C GLY A 621 39.35 -3.29 -11.35
N TYR A 622 38.44 -4.22 -11.23
CA TYR A 622 37.61 -4.38 -10.03
C TYR A 622 37.84 -5.74 -9.37
N ARG A 623 37.82 -5.76 -8.03
CA ARG A 623 37.81 -7.00 -7.25
C ARG A 623 36.38 -7.43 -7.09
N ILE A 624 36.00 -8.55 -7.68
CA ILE A 624 34.65 -9.07 -7.67
C ILE A 624 34.68 -10.52 -7.19
N GLY A 625 33.92 -10.83 -6.17
CA GLY A 625 33.63 -12.18 -5.72
C GLY A 625 32.22 -12.58 -6.09
N GLY A 626 31.96 -13.85 -6.37
CA GLY A 626 30.62 -14.27 -6.77
C GLY A 626 30.34 -15.74 -6.51
N LYS A 627 29.04 -16.08 -6.38
CA LYS A 627 28.53 -17.44 -6.37
C LYS A 627 27.21 -17.51 -7.13
N SER A 628 27.16 -18.38 -8.13
CA SER A 628 25.91 -18.69 -8.86
C SER A 628 25.07 -19.69 -8.10
N GLY A 629 23.75 -19.61 -8.26
CA GLY A 629 22.79 -20.55 -7.68
C GLY A 629 21.76 -21.00 -8.70
N THR A 630 21.44 -22.29 -8.66
CA THR A 630 20.34 -22.90 -9.40
C THR A 630 19.57 -23.78 -8.42
N ALA A 631 18.26 -23.69 -8.41
CA ALA A 631 17.42 -24.56 -7.60
C ALA A 631 16.29 -25.13 -8.44
N GLU A 632 15.94 -26.38 -8.17
CA GLU A 632 14.76 -27.02 -8.72
C GLU A 632 13.54 -26.57 -7.92
N GLN A 633 12.46 -26.21 -8.61
CA GLN A 633 11.17 -26.04 -7.96
C GLN A 633 10.57 -27.44 -7.74
N LEU A 634 10.61 -27.89 -6.52
CA LEU A 634 9.94 -29.13 -6.12
C LEU A 634 8.44 -28.83 -5.94
N ASP A 635 7.60 -29.47 -6.73
CA ASP A 635 6.16 -29.47 -6.49
C ASP A 635 5.87 -30.36 -5.27
N TRP A 636 5.64 -29.73 -4.12
CA TRP A 636 5.44 -30.39 -2.84
C TRP A 636 4.24 -31.35 -2.84
N LYS A 637 3.20 -31.08 -3.65
CA LYS A 637 2.05 -32.00 -3.79
C LYS A 637 2.37 -33.25 -4.60
N ALA A 638 3.21 -33.13 -5.62
CA ALA A 638 3.68 -34.28 -6.38
C ALA A 638 4.49 -35.24 -5.49
N LEU A 639 5.30 -34.72 -4.57
CA LEU A 639 6.06 -35.52 -3.60
C LEU A 639 5.16 -36.23 -2.57
N THR A 640 4.10 -35.57 -2.08
CA THR A 640 3.16 -36.16 -1.12
C THR A 640 2.18 -37.14 -1.77
N SER A 641 1.82 -36.97 -3.03
CA SER A 641 0.99 -37.91 -3.79
C SER A 641 1.77 -39.18 -4.19
N THR A 642 3.06 -39.05 -4.50
CA THR A 642 3.94 -40.17 -4.81
C THR A 642 4.26 -41.01 -3.58
N ALA A 643 4.38 -40.41 -2.40
CA ALA A 643 4.57 -41.12 -1.13
C ALA A 643 3.34 -41.98 -0.72
N ARG A 644 2.15 -41.66 -1.19
CA ARG A 644 0.93 -42.46 -0.97
C ARG A 644 0.73 -43.59 -1.98
N THR A 645 1.41 -43.56 -3.12
CA THR A 645 1.30 -44.57 -4.19
C THR A 645 2.57 -45.42 -4.38
N ALA A 646 3.64 -45.14 -3.66
CA ALA A 646 4.93 -45.84 -3.78
C ALA A 646 4.99 -47.16 -3.07
N THR A 647 3.85 -47.88 -2.91
CA THR A 647 3.89 -49.30 -2.48
C THR A 647 4.13 -50.25 -3.63
N THR A 648 4.11 -49.87 -4.88
CA THR A 648 4.40 -50.76 -6.02
C THR A 648 4.70 -50.02 -7.34
N ALA A 649 5.83 -49.35 -7.50
CA ALA A 649 6.37 -49.11 -8.85
C ALA A 649 7.82 -48.59 -8.79
N ARG A 650 8.68 -49.23 -9.59
CA ARG A 650 10.05 -48.73 -9.84
C ARG A 650 10.02 -47.34 -10.48
N PRO A 651 10.90 -46.39 -10.08
CA PRO A 651 10.98 -45.10 -10.71
C PRO A 651 11.69 -45.23 -12.06
N SER A 652 10.93 -45.27 -13.14
CA SER A 652 11.46 -45.03 -14.48
C SER A 652 10.90 -43.70 -14.95
N ALA A 653 11.80 -42.74 -15.15
CA ALA A 653 11.62 -41.44 -15.82
C ALA A 653 10.66 -40.46 -15.13
N LEU A 654 11.24 -39.37 -14.59
CA LEU A 654 10.54 -38.17 -14.22
C LEU A 654 9.92 -37.53 -15.50
N PRO A 655 8.68 -37.03 -15.41
CA PRO A 655 8.06 -36.37 -16.57
C PRO A 655 8.74 -35.02 -16.92
N PRO A 656 8.66 -34.55 -18.18
CA PRO A 656 9.38 -33.38 -18.68
C PRO A 656 8.91 -32.03 -18.14
N SER A 657 8.06 -31.99 -17.12
CA SER A 657 7.53 -30.75 -16.50
C SER A 657 8.46 -30.13 -15.45
N PHE A 658 9.61 -30.71 -15.14
CA PHE A 658 10.60 -30.09 -14.28
C PHE A 658 11.42 -29.05 -15.06
N ARG A 659 10.93 -27.82 -15.13
CA ARG A 659 11.70 -26.69 -15.67
C ARG A 659 12.74 -26.26 -14.64
N ARG A 660 14.02 -26.38 -15.00
CA ARG A 660 15.13 -25.80 -14.23
C ARG A 660 15.02 -24.29 -14.29
N THR A 661 14.73 -23.65 -13.16
CA THR A 661 14.84 -22.19 -13.06
C THR A 661 16.28 -21.85 -12.69
N THR A 662 17.02 -21.34 -13.66
CA THR A 662 18.39 -20.84 -13.42
C THR A 662 18.31 -19.45 -12.83
N ARG A 663 18.71 -19.26 -11.59
CA ARG A 663 18.82 -17.94 -10.94
C ARG A 663 20.30 -17.64 -10.74
N LYS A 664 20.75 -16.52 -11.29
CA LYS A 664 22.14 -16.05 -11.11
C LYS A 664 22.15 -15.00 -10.01
N PHE A 665 22.96 -15.23 -8.99
CA PHE A 665 23.23 -14.26 -7.94
C PHE A 665 24.67 -13.78 -8.06
N TRP A 666 24.85 -12.47 -8.01
CA TRP A 666 26.15 -11.84 -8.05
C TRP A 666 26.37 -11.08 -6.74
N CYS A 667 27.50 -11.24 -6.11
CA CYS A 667 27.91 -10.51 -4.94
C CYS A 667 29.12 -9.64 -5.29
N TRP A 668 29.00 -8.36 -5.02
CA TRP A 668 30.10 -7.39 -5.19
C TRP A 668 30.65 -7.07 -3.81
N SER A 669 31.97 -7.08 -3.63
CA SER A 669 32.62 -6.67 -2.39
C SER A 669 33.57 -5.49 -2.65
#